data_d1530523dde7b09918c9c6d8d578e710
#
_entry.id   d1530523dde7b09918c9c6d8d578e710
#
_cell.length_a   1.000
_cell.length_b   1.000
_cell.length_c   1.000
_cell.angle_alpha   90.00
_cell.angle_beta   90.00
_cell.angle_gamma   90.00
#
_symmetry.space_group_name_H-M   'P 1'
#
loop_
_entity.id
_entity.type
_entity.pdbx_description
1 polymer ?
#
loop_
_entity_poly.entity_id
_entity_poly.type
_entity_poly.pdbx_seq_one_letter_code
_entity_poly.pdbx_strand_id
1 'polypeptide(L)'
;MDFFNNKKRAIHRTFVSAVASSLIAFNSFATTSEDYEKALTAFNQNEYDEAYIHLKNSLQKDPENLAAKILMGEILLINGYLTAAEMEFVEALEMGADINLLAEPLGNTWLFLNRYQEIVEFSDLNKLSGDAEREWLMIRATACIRLEDEQCALRDYNAVVSRSPDFVPAINGLASIALQNEDLSKATSLINKAMSIAPENAITWRLKGQLAYRQGDTEAATAHLQKALTFNRDDPIALRNLVDLYLEAKDYDTAKLFVDEIIEDTPNDPLAILLNSWLQSRDNKQAIDNEKLKELNDFMAQLDPELITSQPMLLYISGLTNFFNNNLETAAKDFNAYLQQEPDDLQAVLMLSQVYIATQQDKQALALLERHQNALMEDPDSALLLGDLFIRQNKAFKAERLLQNLEYKYPNENKLQLFKIKLMAARGKQVEALSILEKNLPTYKDNAGFLFTYSLMNLQAQQFDDALKGANLLSELFPDEAEVYNLKAGILIRQGQLEEAKDNIEKALAQNPTLFPAKFNLAATESRLGNVDKSNLLVEELLALSPQHNETLMLKAFNLTKAGNVDDAKQIYLDILTLNPSNTGARERVSSLYQQQGDIKNALYHLDLLIKDDFDNADYLLRKAALQLSNNQRADTEKTLSIVRNFINDDAGKLIAYADQARSLGNNENALDAMARAHEIANTSTFVTLRYTSLLLDLQQNDKAQSLLATIPSNQQDNPVYHYLKGRLAANKGNDESAIKAFEKALDIEASFAQAFIAIYNYALNEQFIDVFLNTARKLVKENENNLLAKNLLAQYLFFIQEFDESTALYKELIKEPNLLNPAEAFNRLAIMHIEKSLVTAKNYARQAYELQPTSSKILDTYGHIKALQGDYEGSLKMLRDAFARDASDPNIRYHLGFTLAKLNRVEEAKKELENAVNVERPFFKRPQARALLEQL
;
A
#
# COMPACT_ATOMS: atom_id res chain seq x y z
N MET A 1 -23.13 27.52 12.81
CA MET A 1 -23.93 28.67 13.30
C MET A 1 -25.07 29.04 12.34
N ASP A 2 -24.89 28.95 11.05
CA ASP A 2 -25.96 29.33 10.09
C ASP A 2 -27.08 28.31 9.93
N PHE A 3 -26.85 27.02 10.22
CA PHE A 3 -27.89 26.02 10.35
C PHE A 3 -28.91 26.35 11.46
N PHE A 4 -28.50 27.06 12.51
CA PHE A 4 -29.37 27.54 13.56
C PHE A 4 -30.16 28.80 13.15
N ASN A 5 -29.63 29.64 12.26
CA ASN A 5 -30.35 30.88 11.85
C ASN A 5 -31.57 30.60 10.96
N ASN A 6 -31.48 29.58 10.08
CA ASN A 6 -32.66 29.20 9.26
C ASN A 6 -33.70 28.43 10.07
N LYS A 7 -33.29 27.61 11.07
CA LYS A 7 -34.22 27.01 12.03
C LYS A 7 -34.89 28.05 12.96
N LYS A 8 -34.20 29.17 13.28
CA LYS A 8 -34.85 30.29 13.98
C LYS A 8 -36.09 30.80 13.27
N ARG A 9 -36.10 30.85 11.92
CA ARG A 9 -37.28 31.29 11.13
C ARG A 9 -38.41 30.25 11.08
N ALA A 10 -38.09 28.95 11.07
CA ALA A 10 -39.09 27.90 11.07
C ALA A 10 -39.77 27.72 12.42
N ILE A 11 -39.00 27.76 13.50
CA ILE A 11 -39.50 27.74 14.90
C ILE A 11 -40.40 28.96 15.16
N HIS A 12 -40.05 30.12 14.59
CA HIS A 12 -40.74 31.37 14.80
C HIS A 12 -42.18 31.41 14.25
N ARG A 13 -42.48 30.71 13.14
CA ARG A 13 -43.84 30.71 12.55
C ARG A 13 -44.84 29.81 13.26
N THR A 14 -44.36 28.75 13.95
CA THR A 14 -45.19 27.79 14.67
C THR A 14 -45.48 28.23 16.13
N PHE A 15 -44.50 28.91 16.76
CA PHE A 15 -44.59 29.28 18.19
C PHE A 15 -45.45 30.49 18.48
N VAL A 16 -45.54 31.46 17.58
CA VAL A 16 -46.26 32.72 17.86
C VAL A 16 -47.76 32.51 18.11
N SER A 17 -48.38 31.45 17.61
CA SER A 17 -49.83 31.23 17.78
C SER A 17 -50.20 30.44 19.07
N ALA A 18 -49.27 29.64 19.63
CA ALA A 18 -49.58 28.82 20.81
C ALA A 18 -49.35 29.56 22.14
N VAL A 19 -48.30 30.37 22.23
CA VAL A 19 -47.94 31.12 23.46
C VAL A 19 -48.92 32.22 23.79
N ALA A 20 -49.53 32.89 22.80
CA ALA A 20 -50.56 33.93 23.04
C ALA A 20 -51.84 33.39 23.65
N SER A 21 -52.14 32.08 23.50
CA SER A 21 -53.43 31.51 24.03
C SER A 21 -53.28 30.93 25.44
N SER A 22 -52.08 30.53 25.85
CA SER A 22 -51.84 29.90 27.16
C SER A 22 -51.58 30.89 28.30
N LEU A 23 -51.15 32.09 28.02
CA LEU A 23 -50.80 33.12 29.00
C LEU A 23 -52.01 33.83 29.63
N ILE A 24 -53.21 33.60 29.18
CA ILE A 24 -54.47 34.21 29.71
C ILE A 24 -54.96 33.47 30.96
N ALA A 25 -54.48 32.26 31.30
CA ALA A 25 -54.97 31.46 32.44
C ALA A 25 -54.19 31.63 33.78
N PHE A 26 -53.13 32.44 33.80
CA PHE A 26 -52.26 32.61 34.98
C PHE A 26 -52.54 33.95 35.76
N ASN A 27 -53.70 34.42 35.79
CA ASN A 27 -54.09 35.59 36.63
C ASN A 27 -54.66 35.13 37.95
N SER A 28 -53.87 34.57 38.86
CA SER A 28 -54.07 34.66 40.31
C SER A 28 -52.90 34.05 41.09
N PHE A 29 -52.28 34.88 41.89
CA PHE A 29 -51.23 34.53 42.90
C PHE A 29 -49.82 34.26 42.41
N ALA A 30 -49.17 35.28 41.89
CA ALA A 30 -47.71 35.33 42.00
C ALA A 30 -47.33 36.83 42.10
N THR A 31 -46.50 37.23 43.07
CA THR A 31 -45.76 38.48 43.05
C THR A 31 -44.81 38.39 41.85
N THR A 32 -45.28 38.82 40.69
CA THR A 32 -44.48 38.82 39.45
C THR A 32 -43.29 39.73 39.69
N SER A 33 -42.07 39.12 39.55
CA SER A 33 -40.85 39.91 39.69
C SER A 33 -40.81 40.91 38.51
N GLU A 34 -40.45 42.16 38.75
CA GLU A 34 -40.33 43.18 37.72
C GLU A 34 -39.41 42.74 36.58
N ASP A 35 -38.41 41.93 36.90
CA ASP A 35 -37.46 41.38 35.89
C ASP A 35 -38.11 40.32 35.00
N TYR A 36 -39.04 39.50 35.50
CA TYR A 36 -39.77 38.52 34.67
C TYR A 36 -40.70 39.25 33.67
N GLU A 37 -41.42 40.29 34.06
CA GLU A 37 -42.23 41.05 33.16
C GLU A 37 -41.43 41.77 32.04
N LYS A 38 -40.25 42.28 32.40
CA LYS A 38 -39.32 42.83 31.43
C LYS A 38 -38.84 41.76 30.44
N ALA A 39 -38.48 40.57 30.97
CA ALA A 39 -38.07 39.43 30.15
C ALA A 39 -39.17 39.00 29.18
N LEU A 40 -40.41 38.88 29.65
CA LEU A 40 -41.57 38.50 28.87
C LEU A 40 -41.86 39.56 27.78
N THR A 41 -41.68 40.83 28.10
CA THR A 41 -41.84 41.94 27.14
C THR A 41 -40.79 41.87 26.04
N ALA A 42 -39.51 41.68 26.40
CA ALA A 42 -38.42 41.53 25.47
C ALA A 42 -38.57 40.27 24.60
N PHE A 43 -38.99 39.14 25.19
CA PHE A 43 -39.31 37.93 24.46
C PHE A 43 -40.36 38.12 23.39
N ASN A 44 -41.47 38.81 23.72
CA ASN A 44 -42.54 39.14 22.77
C ASN A 44 -42.11 40.11 21.66
N GLN A 45 -41.04 40.86 21.88
CA GLN A 45 -40.41 41.76 20.88
C GLN A 45 -39.29 41.02 20.09
N ASN A 46 -39.08 39.76 20.31
CA ASN A 46 -38.00 38.94 19.72
C ASN A 46 -36.55 39.40 20.15
N GLU A 47 -36.44 40.12 21.23
CA GLU A 47 -35.17 40.62 21.81
C GLU A 47 -34.66 39.52 22.81
N TYR A 48 -34.30 38.39 22.28
CA TYR A 48 -33.99 37.20 23.09
C TYR A 48 -32.79 37.35 24.01
N ASP A 49 -31.78 38.10 23.59
CA ASP A 49 -30.61 38.37 24.43
C ASP A 49 -30.95 39.25 25.64
N GLU A 50 -31.81 40.25 25.46
CA GLU A 50 -32.31 41.11 26.55
C GLU A 50 -33.24 40.31 27.47
N ALA A 51 -34.13 39.50 26.91
CA ALA A 51 -34.99 38.59 27.66
C ALA A 51 -34.17 37.62 28.53
N TYR A 52 -33.09 37.04 27.98
CA TYR A 52 -32.17 36.17 28.71
C TYR A 52 -31.55 36.86 29.92
N ILE A 53 -31.07 38.09 29.77
CA ILE A 53 -30.46 38.86 30.86
C ILE A 53 -31.48 39.11 31.97
N HIS A 54 -32.70 39.54 31.62
CA HIS A 54 -33.77 39.77 32.58
C HIS A 54 -34.22 38.49 33.31
N LEU A 55 -34.32 37.35 32.61
CA LEU A 55 -34.64 36.04 33.25
C LEU A 55 -33.55 35.61 34.22
N LYS A 56 -32.29 35.79 33.84
CA LYS A 56 -31.18 35.47 34.72
C LYS A 56 -31.25 36.28 36.03
N ASN A 57 -31.60 37.54 35.95
CA ASN A 57 -31.78 38.40 37.11
C ASN A 57 -33.00 37.97 37.93
N SER A 58 -34.10 37.58 37.26
CA SER A 58 -35.31 37.03 37.92
C SER A 58 -35.01 35.76 38.69
N LEU A 59 -34.35 34.78 38.07
CA LEU A 59 -34.00 33.51 38.69
C LEU A 59 -32.91 33.63 39.75
N GLN A 60 -32.05 34.66 39.72
CA GLN A 60 -31.15 34.98 40.81
C GLN A 60 -31.89 35.42 42.07
N LYS A 61 -32.98 36.13 41.90
CA LYS A 61 -33.80 36.63 43.05
C LYS A 61 -34.76 35.56 43.57
N ASP A 62 -35.29 34.77 42.69
CA ASP A 62 -36.24 33.70 42.94
C ASP A 62 -35.93 32.48 42.10
N PRO A 63 -35.05 31.57 42.55
CA PRO A 63 -34.68 30.38 41.83
C PRO A 63 -35.83 29.38 41.55
N GLU A 64 -36.92 29.50 42.35
CA GLU A 64 -38.09 28.63 42.22
C GLU A 64 -39.20 29.27 41.36
N ASN A 65 -38.93 30.35 40.68
CA ASN A 65 -39.88 31.00 39.77
C ASN A 65 -40.12 30.12 38.53
N LEU A 66 -41.17 29.33 38.61
CA LEU A 66 -41.54 28.34 37.60
C LEU A 66 -41.75 28.96 36.20
N ALA A 67 -42.42 30.11 36.13
CA ALA A 67 -42.67 30.80 34.87
C ALA A 67 -41.39 31.31 34.22
N ALA A 68 -40.44 31.79 35.06
CA ALA A 68 -39.15 32.26 34.58
C ALA A 68 -38.27 31.10 34.09
N LYS A 69 -38.34 29.94 34.74
CA LYS A 69 -37.62 28.73 34.25
C LYS A 69 -38.13 28.23 32.90
N ILE A 70 -39.44 28.15 32.71
CA ILE A 70 -40.04 27.76 31.45
C ILE A 70 -39.60 28.73 30.34
N LEU A 71 -39.73 30.00 30.55
CA LEU A 71 -39.34 31.04 29.53
C LEU A 71 -37.84 31.05 29.30
N MET A 72 -37.00 30.75 30.31
CA MET A 72 -35.56 30.55 30.15
C MET A 72 -35.25 29.36 29.27
N GLY A 73 -35.91 28.21 29.52
CA GLY A 73 -35.78 27.03 28.65
C GLY A 73 -36.15 27.32 27.19
N GLU A 74 -37.24 28.07 26.96
CA GLU A 74 -37.63 28.48 25.59
C GLU A 74 -36.58 29.37 24.91
N ILE A 75 -36.04 30.35 25.59
CA ILE A 75 -34.97 31.21 25.05
C ILE A 75 -33.70 30.43 24.78
N LEU A 76 -33.31 29.54 25.69
CA LEU A 76 -32.14 28.66 25.49
C LEU A 76 -32.33 27.73 24.30
N LEU A 77 -33.54 27.19 24.10
CA LEU A 77 -33.88 26.39 22.93
C LEU A 77 -33.76 27.20 21.63
N ILE A 78 -34.34 28.42 21.60
CA ILE A 78 -34.27 29.35 20.46
C ILE A 78 -32.81 29.70 20.12
N ASN A 79 -31.98 29.89 21.13
CA ASN A 79 -30.57 30.24 20.98
C ASN A 79 -29.67 29.01 20.71
N GLY A 80 -30.22 27.77 20.69
CA GLY A 80 -29.49 26.54 20.40
C GLY A 80 -28.70 25.98 21.56
N TYR A 81 -28.91 26.46 22.80
CA TYR A 81 -28.29 25.91 24.01
C TYR A 81 -29.08 24.73 24.54
N LEU A 82 -29.15 23.65 23.72
CA LEU A 82 -30.08 22.53 23.87
C LEU A 82 -30.00 21.84 25.24
N THR A 83 -28.79 21.53 25.71
CA THR A 83 -28.61 20.85 27.01
C THR A 83 -29.07 21.76 28.19
N ALA A 84 -28.81 23.05 28.10
CA ALA A 84 -29.26 23.99 29.13
C ALA A 84 -30.78 24.17 29.06
N ALA A 85 -31.39 24.22 27.86
CA ALA A 85 -32.85 24.25 27.72
C ALA A 85 -33.52 23.02 28.31
N GLU A 86 -32.96 21.82 28.07
CA GLU A 86 -33.43 20.57 28.67
C GLU A 86 -33.42 20.64 30.19
N MET A 87 -32.32 21.10 30.79
CA MET A 87 -32.20 21.22 32.22
C MET A 87 -33.28 22.10 32.82
N GLU A 88 -33.54 23.27 32.24
CA GLU A 88 -34.59 24.18 32.72
C GLU A 88 -35.97 23.58 32.55
N PHE A 89 -36.27 22.87 31.46
CA PHE A 89 -37.57 22.21 31.28
C PHE A 89 -37.77 21.02 32.23
N VAL A 90 -36.77 20.21 32.47
CA VAL A 90 -36.83 19.08 33.38
C VAL A 90 -36.99 19.57 34.82
N GLU A 91 -36.22 20.58 35.24
CA GLU A 91 -36.37 21.20 36.55
C GLU A 91 -37.78 21.81 36.72
N ALA A 92 -38.30 22.49 35.70
CA ALA A 92 -39.65 23.00 35.73
C ALA A 92 -40.70 21.91 35.92
N LEU A 93 -40.56 20.75 35.30
CA LEU A 93 -41.41 19.59 35.50
C LEU A 93 -41.30 19.03 36.91
N GLU A 94 -40.11 18.89 37.45
CA GLU A 94 -39.87 18.42 38.82
C GLU A 94 -40.50 19.39 39.88
N MET A 95 -40.52 20.66 39.55
CA MET A 95 -41.17 21.71 40.36
C MET A 95 -42.71 21.70 40.21
N GLY A 96 -43.29 20.87 39.33
CA GLY A 96 -44.72 20.71 39.15
C GLY A 96 -45.33 21.53 38.06
N ALA A 97 -44.57 21.94 37.04
CA ALA A 97 -45.12 22.58 35.85
C ALA A 97 -46.18 21.67 35.16
N ASP A 98 -47.15 22.29 34.54
CA ASP A 98 -48.11 21.55 33.72
C ASP A 98 -47.41 20.99 32.47
N ILE A 99 -47.40 19.68 32.38
CA ILE A 99 -46.76 18.96 31.26
C ILE A 99 -47.31 19.41 29.90
N ASN A 100 -48.57 19.89 29.79
CA ASN A 100 -49.12 20.36 28.55
C ASN A 100 -48.44 21.63 28.03
N LEU A 101 -47.78 22.42 28.90
CA LEU A 101 -46.99 23.58 28.50
C LEU A 101 -45.59 23.19 28.03
N LEU A 102 -45.05 22.09 28.56
CA LEU A 102 -43.65 21.68 28.36
C LEU A 102 -43.48 20.59 27.28
N ALA A 103 -44.57 19.87 26.96
CA ALA A 103 -44.52 18.74 26.04
C ALA A 103 -43.86 19.09 24.70
N GLU A 104 -44.30 20.14 24.06
CA GLU A 104 -43.74 20.55 22.75
C GLU A 104 -42.32 21.06 22.88
N PRO A 105 -41.93 22.03 23.72
CA PRO A 105 -40.59 22.54 23.79
C PRO A 105 -39.57 21.50 24.30
N LEU A 106 -39.95 20.67 25.29
CA LEU A 106 -39.09 19.58 25.76
C LEU A 106 -38.89 18.49 24.70
N GLY A 107 -39.99 18.09 24.03
CA GLY A 107 -39.95 17.11 22.98
C GLY A 107 -39.09 17.56 21.79
N ASN A 108 -39.21 18.82 21.37
CA ASN A 108 -38.35 19.40 20.34
C ASN A 108 -36.89 19.48 20.79
N THR A 109 -36.64 19.84 22.07
CA THR A 109 -35.28 19.81 22.63
C THR A 109 -34.65 18.42 22.54
N TRP A 110 -35.40 17.38 22.91
CA TRP A 110 -34.92 16.01 22.80
C TRP A 110 -34.74 15.54 21.35
N LEU A 111 -35.60 15.97 20.40
CA LEU A 111 -35.36 15.71 18.98
C LEU A 111 -34.02 16.30 18.52
N PHE A 112 -33.73 17.56 18.90
CA PHE A 112 -32.48 18.21 18.52
C PHE A 112 -31.23 17.62 19.21
N LEU A 113 -31.41 17.04 20.41
CA LEU A 113 -30.38 16.30 21.12
C LEU A 113 -30.22 14.83 20.62
N ASN A 114 -31.01 14.40 19.64
CA ASN A 114 -31.08 13.02 19.14
C ASN A 114 -31.49 12.00 20.23
N ARG A 115 -32.22 12.43 21.25
CA ARG A 115 -32.73 11.56 22.33
C ARG A 115 -34.06 10.95 21.94
N TYR A 116 -34.03 10.19 20.87
CA TYR A 116 -35.27 9.63 20.30
C TYR A 116 -35.93 8.58 21.22
N GLN A 117 -35.09 7.80 21.92
CA GLN A 117 -35.59 6.77 22.80
C GLN A 117 -36.37 7.36 23.98
N GLU A 118 -35.88 8.43 24.58
CA GLU A 118 -36.55 9.13 25.68
C GLU A 118 -37.92 9.70 25.28
N ILE A 119 -38.05 10.16 24.01
CA ILE A 119 -39.32 10.63 23.48
C ILE A 119 -40.31 9.47 23.37
N VAL A 120 -39.85 8.32 22.87
CA VAL A 120 -40.71 7.15 22.65
C VAL A 120 -41.13 6.52 23.99
N GLU A 121 -40.25 6.48 24.99
CA GLU A 121 -40.47 5.90 26.30
C GLU A 121 -41.12 6.85 27.30
N PHE A 122 -41.48 8.07 26.88
CA PHE A 122 -42.06 9.07 27.75
C PHE A 122 -43.33 8.58 28.46
N SER A 123 -43.28 8.49 29.79
CA SER A 123 -44.28 7.82 30.59
C SER A 123 -45.56 8.63 30.82
N ASP A 124 -45.47 9.96 30.69
CA ASP A 124 -46.57 10.86 31.07
C ASP A 124 -47.53 11.21 29.92
N LEU A 125 -47.48 10.43 28.83
CA LEU A 125 -48.33 10.62 27.65
C LEU A 125 -49.81 10.70 27.98
N ASN A 126 -50.28 9.95 28.97
CA ASN A 126 -51.66 9.92 29.40
C ASN A 126 -52.12 11.18 30.14
N LYS A 127 -51.23 12.07 30.50
CA LYS A 127 -51.48 13.38 31.11
C LYS A 127 -51.61 14.49 30.07
N LEU A 128 -51.23 14.24 28.85
CA LEU A 128 -51.34 15.20 27.74
C LEU A 128 -52.75 15.24 27.20
N SER A 129 -53.19 16.41 26.76
CA SER A 129 -54.52 16.63 26.24
C SER A 129 -54.53 17.70 25.12
N GLY A 130 -55.51 17.68 24.27
CA GLY A 130 -55.77 18.69 23.26
C GLY A 130 -54.57 18.86 22.26
N ASP A 131 -54.12 20.08 22.16
CA ASP A 131 -53.03 20.44 21.25
C ASP A 131 -51.67 19.86 21.72
N ALA A 132 -51.40 19.85 23.00
CA ALA A 132 -50.15 19.28 23.53
C ALA A 132 -50.00 17.78 23.21
N GLU A 133 -51.11 17.00 23.34
CA GLU A 133 -51.08 15.60 22.96
C GLU A 133 -50.84 15.43 21.44
N ARG A 134 -51.48 16.27 20.62
CA ARG A 134 -51.30 16.25 19.18
C ARG A 134 -49.83 16.54 18.80
N GLU A 135 -49.25 17.62 19.29
CA GLU A 135 -47.84 17.98 19.00
C GLU A 135 -46.87 16.91 19.53
N TRP A 136 -47.11 16.38 20.74
CA TRP A 136 -46.27 15.28 21.23
C TRP A 136 -46.30 14.04 20.33
N LEU A 137 -47.50 13.64 19.86
CA LEU A 137 -47.62 12.50 18.95
C LEU A 137 -46.89 12.76 17.64
N MET A 138 -46.87 14.00 17.13
CA MET A 138 -46.10 14.37 15.96
C MET A 138 -44.57 14.27 16.22
N ILE A 139 -44.13 14.76 17.38
CA ILE A 139 -42.72 14.69 17.81
C ILE A 139 -42.31 13.23 17.96
N ARG A 140 -43.14 12.42 18.61
CA ARG A 140 -42.84 11.00 18.83
C ARG A 140 -42.88 10.24 17.50
N ALA A 141 -43.76 10.52 16.60
CA ALA A 141 -43.74 9.92 15.26
C ALA A 141 -42.45 10.25 14.51
N THR A 142 -41.92 11.49 14.67
CA THR A 142 -40.62 11.86 14.11
C THR A 142 -39.48 11.09 14.75
N ALA A 143 -39.51 10.92 16.08
CA ALA A 143 -38.51 10.11 16.81
C ALA A 143 -38.57 8.63 16.37
N CYS A 144 -39.79 8.07 16.19
CA CYS A 144 -39.98 6.70 15.70
C CYS A 144 -39.41 6.50 14.30
N ILE A 145 -39.57 7.47 13.40
CA ILE A 145 -38.93 7.45 12.06
C ILE A 145 -37.41 7.42 12.18
N ARG A 146 -36.85 8.20 13.11
CA ARG A 146 -35.40 8.23 13.34
C ARG A 146 -34.85 6.94 13.96
N LEU A 147 -35.69 6.19 14.68
CA LEU A 147 -35.41 4.87 15.25
C LEU A 147 -35.80 3.71 14.30
N GLU A 148 -36.20 4.02 13.08
CA GLU A 148 -36.70 3.05 12.08
C GLU A 148 -37.92 2.23 12.53
N ASP A 149 -38.62 2.69 13.59
CA ASP A 149 -39.88 2.08 14.05
C ASP A 149 -41.08 2.68 13.31
N GLU A 150 -41.27 2.20 12.09
CA GLU A 150 -42.39 2.64 11.24
C GLU A 150 -43.77 2.39 11.88
N GLN A 151 -43.92 1.28 12.58
CA GLN A 151 -45.18 0.93 13.21
C GLN A 151 -45.54 1.92 14.31
N CYS A 152 -44.56 2.39 15.08
CA CYS A 152 -44.74 3.45 16.05
C CYS A 152 -45.19 4.75 15.35
N ALA A 153 -44.48 5.17 14.29
CA ALA A 153 -44.83 6.37 13.56
C ALA A 153 -46.22 6.33 12.94
N LEU A 154 -46.57 5.21 12.30
CA LEU A 154 -47.91 4.97 11.73
C LEU A 154 -49.01 5.07 12.79
N ARG A 155 -48.79 4.47 13.97
CA ARG A 155 -49.75 4.51 15.08
C ARG A 155 -50.02 5.96 15.51
N ASP A 156 -48.96 6.76 15.66
CA ASP A 156 -49.08 8.12 16.17
C ASP A 156 -49.69 9.08 15.13
N TYR A 157 -49.25 9.04 13.87
CA TYR A 157 -49.91 9.83 12.80
C TYR A 157 -51.37 9.46 12.63
N ASN A 158 -51.73 8.17 12.67
CA ASN A 158 -53.12 7.75 12.60
C ASN A 158 -53.93 8.21 13.83
N ALA A 159 -53.36 8.24 15.02
CA ALA A 159 -54.03 8.75 16.23
C ALA A 159 -54.33 10.25 16.09
N VAL A 160 -53.37 11.03 15.53
CA VAL A 160 -53.60 12.45 15.23
C VAL A 160 -54.69 12.63 14.18
N VAL A 161 -54.64 11.93 13.02
CA VAL A 161 -55.62 12.06 11.93
C VAL A 161 -56.99 11.58 12.36
N SER A 162 -57.12 10.60 13.25
CA SER A 162 -58.42 10.14 13.76
C SER A 162 -59.13 11.18 14.62
N ARG A 163 -58.39 12.01 15.35
CA ARG A 163 -58.92 13.09 16.22
C ARG A 163 -59.00 14.41 15.51
N SER A 164 -58.10 14.67 14.60
CA SER A 164 -58.02 15.88 13.79
C SER A 164 -57.89 15.51 12.31
N PRO A 165 -58.97 15.16 11.64
CA PRO A 165 -58.93 14.61 10.26
C PRO A 165 -58.34 15.57 9.21
N ASP A 166 -58.29 16.87 9.53
CA ASP A 166 -57.81 17.91 8.61
C ASP A 166 -56.41 18.45 9.00
N PHE A 167 -55.75 17.76 9.92
CA PHE A 167 -54.39 18.15 10.33
C PHE A 167 -53.36 17.70 9.29
N VAL A 168 -53.02 18.59 8.36
CA VAL A 168 -52.17 18.35 7.20
C VAL A 168 -50.80 17.77 7.53
N PRO A 169 -50.10 18.20 8.61
CA PRO A 169 -48.79 17.63 8.93
C PRO A 169 -48.81 16.11 9.15
N ALA A 170 -49.85 15.59 9.86
CA ALA A 170 -49.96 14.16 10.07
C ALA A 170 -50.34 13.38 8.80
N ILE A 171 -51.19 14.00 7.94
CA ILE A 171 -51.55 13.41 6.64
C ILE A 171 -50.30 13.32 5.75
N ASN A 172 -49.43 14.34 5.76
CA ASN A 172 -48.16 14.36 5.04
C ASN A 172 -47.16 13.31 5.60
N GLY A 173 -47.17 13.13 6.94
CA GLY A 173 -46.36 12.05 7.57
C GLY A 173 -46.79 10.67 7.08
N LEU A 174 -48.09 10.38 7.04
CA LEU A 174 -48.64 9.14 6.49
C LEU A 174 -48.36 8.98 4.98
N ALA A 175 -48.39 10.06 4.22
CA ALA A 175 -48.11 10.05 2.80
C ALA A 175 -46.61 9.77 2.56
N SER A 176 -45.71 10.33 3.38
CA SER A 176 -44.29 10.07 3.30
C SER A 176 -43.95 8.58 3.56
N ILE A 177 -44.55 7.98 4.59
CA ILE A 177 -44.38 6.54 4.88
C ILE A 177 -44.95 5.69 3.74
N ALA A 178 -46.11 6.07 3.17
CA ALA A 178 -46.69 5.34 2.03
C ALA A 178 -45.78 5.40 0.80
N LEU A 179 -45.11 6.52 0.55
CA LEU A 179 -44.10 6.64 -0.51
C LEU A 179 -42.85 5.77 -0.26
N GLN A 180 -42.40 5.71 0.98
CA GLN A 180 -41.25 4.85 1.36
C GLN A 180 -41.56 3.37 1.15
N ASN A 181 -42.81 2.98 1.44
CA ASN A 181 -43.31 1.60 1.28
C ASN A 181 -43.81 1.29 -0.14
N GLU A 182 -43.61 2.16 -1.11
CA GLU A 182 -44.06 2.02 -2.49
C GLU A 182 -45.57 1.83 -2.64
N ASP A 183 -46.37 2.15 -1.61
CA ASP A 183 -47.82 2.18 -1.69
C ASP A 183 -48.29 3.48 -2.36
N LEU A 184 -48.00 3.56 -3.67
CA LEU A 184 -48.30 4.75 -4.47
C LEU A 184 -49.81 5.09 -4.49
N SER A 185 -50.69 4.10 -4.34
CA SER A 185 -52.12 4.30 -4.27
C SER A 185 -52.56 5.05 -3.01
N LYS A 186 -52.05 4.61 -1.85
CA LYS A 186 -52.29 5.24 -0.55
C LYS A 186 -51.66 6.62 -0.49
N ALA A 187 -50.41 6.76 -0.98
CA ALA A 187 -49.73 8.03 -1.09
C ALA A 187 -50.51 9.04 -1.89
N THR A 188 -51.00 8.65 -3.09
CA THR A 188 -51.86 9.48 -3.96
C THR A 188 -53.10 9.97 -3.22
N SER A 189 -53.83 9.08 -2.53
CA SER A 189 -55.02 9.41 -1.77
C SER A 189 -54.75 10.43 -0.66
N LEU A 190 -53.67 10.22 0.11
CA LEU A 190 -53.32 11.11 1.22
C LEU A 190 -52.84 12.46 0.72
N ILE A 191 -51.99 12.49 -0.32
CA ILE A 191 -51.51 13.72 -0.91
C ILE A 191 -52.67 14.55 -1.48
N ASN A 192 -53.62 13.94 -2.19
CA ASN A 192 -54.81 14.63 -2.71
C ASN A 192 -55.67 15.18 -1.58
N LYS A 193 -55.84 14.44 -0.48
CA LYS A 193 -56.52 14.90 0.73
C LYS A 193 -55.83 16.14 1.30
N ALA A 194 -54.49 16.07 1.53
CA ALA A 194 -53.74 17.20 2.04
C ALA A 194 -53.83 18.44 1.14
N MET A 195 -53.75 18.23 -0.19
CA MET A 195 -53.90 19.30 -1.19
C MET A 195 -55.28 19.97 -1.14
N SER A 196 -56.34 19.19 -0.88
CA SER A 196 -57.72 19.76 -0.80
C SER A 196 -57.91 20.62 0.45
N ILE A 197 -57.14 20.37 1.53
CA ILE A 197 -57.19 21.11 2.79
C ILE A 197 -56.31 22.34 2.75
N ALA A 198 -55.06 22.15 2.30
CA ALA A 198 -54.04 23.17 2.27
C ALA A 198 -53.32 23.20 0.90
N PRO A 199 -53.92 23.82 -0.14
CA PRO A 199 -53.33 23.79 -1.50
C PRO A 199 -52.01 24.55 -1.65
N GLU A 200 -51.64 25.36 -0.66
CA GLU A 200 -50.37 26.12 -0.63
C GLU A 200 -49.34 25.51 0.30
N ASN A 201 -49.54 24.30 0.80
CA ASN A 201 -48.59 23.64 1.68
C ASN A 201 -47.38 23.10 0.89
N ALA A 202 -46.19 23.66 1.15
CA ALA A 202 -44.95 23.29 0.46
C ALA A 202 -44.64 21.81 0.58
N ILE A 203 -44.78 21.21 1.79
CA ILE A 203 -44.47 19.81 2.06
C ILE A 203 -45.35 18.88 1.21
N THR A 204 -46.65 19.23 1.08
CA THR A 204 -47.60 18.44 0.26
C THR A 204 -47.19 18.49 -1.21
N TRP A 205 -46.80 19.67 -1.72
CA TRP A 205 -46.26 19.77 -3.08
C TRP A 205 -44.97 18.97 -3.29
N ARG A 206 -44.07 18.99 -2.32
CA ARG A 206 -42.87 18.17 -2.37
C ARG A 206 -43.19 16.70 -2.42
N LEU A 207 -44.05 16.18 -1.54
CA LEU A 207 -44.47 14.78 -1.56
C LEU A 207 -45.14 14.41 -2.90
N LYS A 208 -45.91 15.35 -3.50
CA LYS A 208 -46.49 15.15 -4.83
C LYS A 208 -45.41 15.04 -5.92
N GLY A 209 -44.35 15.83 -5.81
CA GLY A 209 -43.17 15.69 -6.68
C GLY A 209 -42.49 14.34 -6.54
N GLN A 210 -42.26 13.90 -5.29
CA GLN A 210 -41.68 12.59 -5.00
C GLN A 210 -42.57 11.43 -5.49
N LEU A 211 -43.88 11.57 -5.39
CA LEU A 211 -44.86 10.60 -5.95
C LEU A 211 -44.73 10.51 -7.47
N ALA A 212 -44.68 11.66 -8.16
CA ALA A 212 -44.55 11.71 -9.63
C ALA A 212 -43.23 11.04 -10.07
N TYR A 213 -42.14 11.30 -9.35
CA TYR A 213 -40.85 10.65 -9.61
C TYR A 213 -40.95 9.13 -9.47
N ARG A 214 -41.54 8.62 -8.38
CA ARG A 214 -41.78 7.18 -8.18
C ARG A 214 -42.68 6.56 -9.25
N GLN A 215 -43.51 7.34 -9.89
CA GLN A 215 -44.35 6.91 -11.03
C GLN A 215 -43.63 6.99 -12.38
N GLY A 216 -42.39 7.45 -12.41
CA GLY A 216 -41.57 7.61 -13.61
C GLY A 216 -41.89 8.89 -14.40
N ASP A 217 -42.68 9.79 -13.86
CA ASP A 217 -43.02 11.08 -14.48
C ASP A 217 -42.08 12.17 -13.96
N THR A 218 -40.92 12.24 -14.54
CA THR A 218 -39.85 13.20 -14.14
C THR A 218 -40.24 14.66 -14.43
N GLU A 219 -41.05 14.90 -15.51
CA GLU A 219 -41.51 16.24 -15.86
C GLU A 219 -42.49 16.76 -14.78
N ALA A 220 -43.46 15.94 -14.41
CA ALA A 220 -44.40 16.29 -13.33
C ALA A 220 -43.70 16.42 -11.98
N ALA A 221 -42.73 15.56 -11.70
CA ALA A 221 -41.92 15.62 -10.48
C ALA A 221 -41.21 16.97 -10.36
N THR A 222 -40.48 17.37 -11.39
CA THR A 222 -39.78 18.65 -11.47
C THR A 222 -40.74 19.84 -11.26
N ALA A 223 -41.89 19.84 -11.99
CA ALA A 223 -42.88 20.89 -11.87
C ALA A 223 -43.47 21.00 -10.45
N HIS A 224 -43.74 19.88 -9.80
CA HIS A 224 -44.30 19.85 -8.45
C HIS A 224 -43.27 20.26 -7.38
N LEU A 225 -42.01 19.86 -7.52
CA LEU A 225 -40.95 20.31 -6.62
C LEU A 225 -40.66 21.80 -6.77
N GLN A 226 -40.62 22.33 -8.00
CA GLN A 226 -40.50 23.78 -8.22
C GLN A 226 -41.70 24.51 -7.60
N LYS A 227 -42.89 23.92 -7.67
CA LYS A 227 -44.09 24.50 -7.03
C LYS A 227 -43.96 24.50 -5.50
N ALA A 228 -43.38 23.45 -4.92
CA ALA A 228 -43.06 23.43 -3.47
C ALA A 228 -42.16 24.59 -3.06
N LEU A 229 -41.14 24.89 -3.85
CA LEU A 229 -40.23 26.02 -3.61
C LEU A 229 -40.88 27.39 -3.75
N THR A 230 -41.98 27.51 -4.50
CA THR A 230 -42.76 28.78 -4.52
C THR A 230 -43.43 29.09 -3.19
N PHE A 231 -43.70 28.07 -2.37
CA PHE A 231 -44.33 28.21 -1.04
C PHE A 231 -43.32 28.15 0.10
N ASN A 232 -42.22 27.44 -0.09
CA ASN A 232 -41.07 27.43 0.82
C ASN A 232 -39.77 27.37 0.00
N ARG A 233 -39.22 28.53 -0.28
CA ARG A 233 -38.02 28.65 -1.14
C ARG A 233 -36.81 27.86 -0.62
N ASP A 234 -36.68 27.83 0.67
CA ASP A 234 -35.52 27.25 1.35
C ASP A 234 -35.78 25.79 1.81
N ASP A 235 -36.69 25.04 1.14
CA ASP A 235 -36.93 23.60 1.45
C ASP A 235 -35.73 22.76 0.99
N PRO A 236 -34.84 22.30 1.90
CA PRO A 236 -33.61 21.64 1.51
C PRO A 236 -33.85 20.27 0.86
N ILE A 237 -34.99 19.64 1.14
CA ILE A 237 -35.33 18.37 0.54
C ILE A 237 -35.83 18.58 -0.89
N ALA A 238 -36.67 19.62 -1.13
CA ALA A 238 -37.10 19.94 -2.47
C ALA A 238 -35.94 20.35 -3.39
N LEU A 239 -35.04 21.17 -2.88
CA LEU A 239 -33.81 21.56 -3.60
C LEU A 239 -32.96 20.35 -3.97
N ARG A 240 -32.68 19.46 -3.00
CA ARG A 240 -31.89 18.23 -3.28
C ARG A 240 -32.58 17.33 -4.30
N ASN A 241 -33.89 17.09 -4.16
CA ASN A 241 -34.63 16.27 -5.14
C ASN A 241 -34.57 16.87 -6.57
N LEU A 242 -34.58 18.20 -6.69
CA LEU A 242 -34.39 18.85 -7.99
C LEU A 242 -32.98 18.68 -8.52
N VAL A 243 -31.96 18.80 -7.65
CA VAL A 243 -30.57 18.52 -8.03
C VAL A 243 -30.49 17.11 -8.59
N ASP A 244 -30.99 16.10 -7.89
CA ASP A 244 -30.98 14.70 -8.32
C ASP A 244 -31.64 14.51 -9.70
N LEU A 245 -32.83 15.08 -9.89
CA LEU A 245 -33.58 15.00 -11.16
C LEU A 245 -32.80 15.63 -12.33
N TYR A 246 -32.18 16.79 -12.12
CA TYR A 246 -31.41 17.44 -13.17
C TYR A 246 -30.06 16.72 -13.43
N LEU A 247 -29.45 16.11 -12.41
CA LEU A 247 -28.28 15.26 -12.59
C LEU A 247 -28.59 13.99 -13.40
N GLU A 248 -29.74 13.34 -13.12
CA GLU A 248 -30.24 12.19 -13.90
C GLU A 248 -30.53 12.58 -15.37
N ALA A 249 -31.12 13.76 -15.57
CA ALA A 249 -31.37 14.30 -16.90
C ALA A 249 -30.07 14.79 -17.61
N LYS A 250 -28.91 14.75 -16.92
CA LYS A 250 -27.65 15.31 -17.38
C LYS A 250 -27.70 16.80 -17.70
N ASP A 251 -28.68 17.53 -17.14
CA ASP A 251 -28.76 18.98 -17.18
C ASP A 251 -27.97 19.57 -16.02
N TYR A 252 -26.65 19.55 -16.19
CA TYR A 252 -25.71 19.96 -15.16
C TYR A 252 -25.74 21.45 -14.85
N ASP A 253 -26.05 22.26 -15.86
CA ASP A 253 -26.17 23.72 -15.69
C ASP A 253 -27.30 24.06 -14.73
N THR A 254 -28.48 23.44 -14.93
CA THR A 254 -29.64 23.66 -14.07
C THR A 254 -29.43 23.02 -12.68
N ALA A 255 -28.82 21.82 -12.61
CA ALA A 255 -28.47 21.21 -11.33
C ALA A 255 -27.59 22.13 -10.49
N LYS A 256 -26.58 22.76 -11.14
CA LYS A 256 -25.67 23.72 -10.49
C LYS A 256 -26.41 24.90 -9.87
N LEU A 257 -27.44 25.48 -10.53
CA LEU A 257 -28.21 26.57 -9.96
C LEU A 257 -28.83 26.21 -8.61
N PHE A 258 -29.41 25.01 -8.51
CA PHE A 258 -29.99 24.55 -7.25
C PHE A 258 -28.93 24.19 -6.18
N VAL A 259 -27.77 23.68 -6.59
CA VAL A 259 -26.64 23.46 -5.68
C VAL A 259 -26.11 24.80 -5.14
N ASP A 260 -25.98 25.80 -6.01
CA ASP A 260 -25.59 27.16 -5.60
C ASP A 260 -26.61 27.77 -4.61
N GLU A 261 -27.92 27.53 -4.82
CA GLU A 261 -29.00 27.98 -3.90
C GLU A 261 -28.88 27.27 -2.52
N ILE A 262 -28.57 25.97 -2.49
CA ILE A 262 -28.30 25.24 -1.23
C ILE A 262 -27.10 25.83 -0.51
N ILE A 263 -26.01 26.17 -1.23
CA ILE A 263 -24.81 26.77 -0.64
C ILE A 263 -25.08 28.20 -0.14
N GLU A 264 -25.92 28.97 -0.85
CA GLU A 264 -26.30 30.33 -0.39
C GLU A 264 -27.03 30.27 0.95
N ASP A 265 -27.95 29.30 1.12
CA ASP A 265 -28.69 29.12 2.37
C ASP A 265 -27.89 28.42 3.47
N THR A 266 -27.05 27.47 3.09
CA THR A 266 -26.19 26.66 3.98
C THR A 266 -24.77 26.61 3.42
N PRO A 267 -23.96 27.66 3.63
CA PRO A 267 -22.61 27.76 3.04
C PRO A 267 -21.66 26.61 3.39
N ASN A 268 -21.93 25.92 4.47
CA ASN A 268 -21.14 24.80 4.97
C ASN A 268 -21.85 23.44 4.74
N ASP A 269 -22.82 23.35 3.81
CA ASP A 269 -23.39 22.04 3.45
C ASP A 269 -22.36 21.20 2.68
N PRO A 270 -21.82 20.15 3.29
CA PRO A 270 -20.68 19.43 2.71
C PRO A 270 -21.01 18.75 1.39
N LEU A 271 -22.27 18.25 1.25
CA LEU A 271 -22.72 17.59 0.02
C LEU A 271 -22.89 18.59 -1.11
N ALA A 272 -23.44 19.78 -0.81
CA ALA A 272 -23.60 20.82 -1.81
C ALA A 272 -22.25 21.36 -2.29
N ILE A 273 -21.28 21.55 -1.38
CA ILE A 273 -19.90 21.96 -1.73
C ILE A 273 -19.24 20.91 -2.63
N LEU A 274 -19.42 19.62 -2.30
CA LEU A 274 -18.86 18.54 -3.08
C LEU A 274 -19.48 18.47 -4.49
N LEU A 275 -20.82 18.56 -4.57
CA LEU A 275 -21.55 18.56 -5.84
C LEU A 275 -21.18 19.78 -6.70
N ASN A 276 -21.04 20.96 -6.08
CA ASN A 276 -20.59 22.15 -6.79
C ASN A 276 -19.18 21.99 -7.36
N SER A 277 -18.27 21.47 -6.57
CA SER A 277 -16.90 21.18 -7.02
C SER A 277 -16.88 20.20 -8.17
N TRP A 278 -17.68 19.12 -8.08
CA TRP A 278 -17.83 18.15 -9.14
C TRP A 278 -18.45 18.75 -10.41
N LEU A 279 -19.53 19.52 -10.29
CA LEU A 279 -20.18 20.19 -11.43
C LEU A 279 -19.25 21.20 -12.09
N GLN A 280 -18.52 21.97 -11.31
CA GLN A 280 -17.51 22.92 -11.83
C GLN A 280 -16.40 22.20 -12.61
N SER A 281 -15.95 21.02 -12.13
CA SER A 281 -14.95 20.23 -12.83
C SER A 281 -15.39 19.73 -14.20
N ARG A 282 -16.69 19.52 -14.40
CA ARG A 282 -17.26 19.11 -15.68
C ARG A 282 -17.37 20.27 -16.67
N ASP A 283 -17.79 21.45 -16.21
CA ASP A 283 -18.02 22.61 -17.07
C ASP A 283 -16.72 23.20 -17.64
N ASN A 284 -15.66 23.24 -16.86
CA ASN A 284 -14.44 23.93 -17.21
C ASN A 284 -13.30 23.04 -17.70
N LYS A 285 -13.48 21.70 -17.79
CA LYS A 285 -12.39 20.75 -17.98
C LYS A 285 -11.20 21.00 -17.03
N GLN A 286 -11.43 21.74 -15.94
CA GLN A 286 -10.44 21.98 -14.91
C GLN A 286 -10.64 20.97 -13.78
N ALA A 287 -9.53 20.62 -13.13
CA ALA A 287 -9.58 19.76 -11.95
C ALA A 287 -10.57 20.27 -10.90
N ILE A 288 -11.16 19.35 -10.15
CA ILE A 288 -11.97 19.67 -8.96
C ILE A 288 -11.25 20.78 -8.18
N ASP A 289 -12.00 21.81 -7.80
CA ASP A 289 -11.47 22.93 -7.04
C ASP A 289 -10.84 22.43 -5.73
N ASN A 290 -9.52 22.24 -5.77
CA ASN A 290 -8.74 21.74 -4.64
C ASN A 290 -8.84 22.66 -3.42
N GLU A 291 -9.18 23.94 -3.62
CA GLU A 291 -9.32 24.90 -2.54
C GLU A 291 -10.60 24.59 -1.72
N LYS A 292 -11.70 24.31 -2.40
CA LYS A 292 -12.97 23.95 -1.74
C LYS A 292 -12.94 22.56 -1.10
N LEU A 293 -12.27 21.58 -1.73
CA LEU A 293 -12.03 20.27 -1.09
C LEU A 293 -11.15 20.40 0.14
N LYS A 294 -10.18 21.31 0.09
CA LYS A 294 -9.35 21.63 1.24
C LYS A 294 -10.16 22.32 2.34
N GLU A 295 -11.01 23.30 2.00
CA GLU A 295 -11.92 23.93 2.97
C GLU A 295 -12.84 22.91 3.64
N LEU A 296 -13.36 21.93 2.89
CA LEU A 296 -14.18 20.86 3.43
C LEU A 296 -13.36 19.95 4.36
N ASN A 297 -12.13 19.60 4.00
CA ASN A 297 -11.21 18.88 4.87
C ASN A 297 -10.90 19.65 6.16
N ASP A 298 -10.60 20.95 6.02
CA ASP A 298 -10.31 21.83 7.15
C ASP A 298 -11.53 21.96 8.07
N PHE A 299 -12.74 21.98 7.50
CA PHE A 299 -14.00 21.97 8.25
C PHE A 299 -14.19 20.63 8.97
N MET A 300 -14.04 19.51 8.27
CA MET A 300 -14.16 18.16 8.86
C MET A 300 -13.11 17.93 9.97
N ALA A 301 -11.92 18.48 9.83
CA ALA A 301 -10.86 18.39 10.84
C ALA A 301 -11.15 19.22 12.12
N GLN A 302 -12.06 20.19 12.05
CA GLN A 302 -12.49 21.01 13.21
C GLN A 302 -13.65 20.37 13.98
N LEU A 303 -14.32 19.36 13.38
CA LEU A 303 -15.39 18.65 14.06
C LEU A 303 -14.83 17.69 15.12
N ASP A 304 -15.59 17.52 16.19
CA ASP A 304 -15.26 16.50 17.19
C ASP A 304 -15.23 15.12 16.54
N PRO A 305 -14.15 14.33 16.67
CA PRO A 305 -14.09 12.96 16.14
C PRO A 305 -15.21 12.05 16.65
N GLU A 306 -15.70 12.25 17.85
CA GLU A 306 -16.85 11.53 18.39
C GLU A 306 -18.14 11.90 17.63
N LEU A 307 -18.29 13.14 17.25
CA LEU A 307 -19.43 13.60 16.44
C LEU A 307 -19.40 13.01 15.03
N ILE A 308 -18.20 12.97 14.40
CA ILE A 308 -18.04 12.38 13.06
C ILE A 308 -18.41 10.89 13.12
N THR A 309 -17.90 10.18 14.12
CA THR A 309 -18.12 8.72 14.24
C THR A 309 -19.55 8.36 14.67
N SER A 310 -20.24 9.24 15.34
CA SER A 310 -21.62 9.02 15.80
C SER A 310 -22.69 9.30 14.74
N GLN A 311 -22.35 10.03 13.68
CA GLN A 311 -23.31 10.42 12.62
C GLN A 311 -22.93 9.78 11.28
N PRO A 312 -23.73 8.82 10.75
CA PRO A 312 -23.43 8.15 9.48
C PRO A 312 -23.14 9.12 8.34
N MET A 313 -23.94 10.20 8.20
CA MET A 313 -23.77 11.17 7.14
C MET A 313 -22.39 11.84 7.16
N LEU A 314 -21.85 12.18 8.35
CA LEU A 314 -20.53 12.79 8.46
C LEU A 314 -19.43 11.80 8.11
N LEU A 315 -19.58 10.52 8.48
CA LEU A 315 -18.65 9.46 8.06
C LEU A 315 -18.65 9.29 6.54
N TYR A 316 -19.82 9.27 5.90
CA TYR A 316 -19.91 9.16 4.44
C TYR A 316 -19.25 10.35 3.74
N ILE A 317 -19.50 11.58 4.21
CA ILE A 317 -18.90 12.79 3.66
C ILE A 317 -17.39 12.80 3.87
N SER A 318 -16.92 12.40 5.06
CA SER A 318 -15.49 12.25 5.32
C SER A 318 -14.85 11.25 4.35
N GLY A 319 -15.51 10.11 4.16
CA GLY A 319 -15.05 9.11 3.20
C GLY A 319 -14.96 9.65 1.77
N LEU A 320 -15.99 10.37 1.28
CA LEU A 320 -16.00 11.00 -0.03
C LEU A 320 -14.87 12.05 -0.17
N THR A 321 -14.76 12.93 0.82
CA THR A 321 -13.75 13.99 0.81
C THR A 321 -12.34 13.41 0.77
N ASN A 322 -12.07 12.40 1.59
CA ASN A 322 -10.80 11.68 1.60
C ASN A 322 -10.56 10.95 0.27
N PHE A 323 -11.60 10.36 -0.34
CA PHE A 323 -11.50 9.72 -1.65
C PHE A 323 -11.05 10.69 -2.73
N PHE A 324 -11.70 11.86 -2.85
CA PHE A 324 -11.35 12.86 -3.86
C PHE A 324 -9.99 13.53 -3.60
N ASN A 325 -9.55 13.61 -2.34
CA ASN A 325 -8.20 14.04 -1.99
C ASN A 325 -7.15 12.93 -2.12
N ASN A 326 -7.53 11.77 -2.64
CA ASN A 326 -6.67 10.60 -2.79
C ASN A 326 -6.08 10.06 -1.46
N ASN A 327 -6.72 10.36 -0.33
CA ASN A 327 -6.42 9.81 0.99
C ASN A 327 -7.16 8.48 1.19
N LEU A 328 -6.84 7.52 0.33
CA LEU A 328 -7.63 6.29 0.14
C LEU A 328 -7.72 5.43 1.41
N GLU A 329 -6.69 5.40 2.25
CA GLU A 329 -6.70 4.63 3.50
C GLU A 329 -7.69 5.21 4.52
N THR A 330 -7.75 6.53 4.63
CA THR A 330 -8.72 7.21 5.50
C THR A 330 -10.12 7.07 4.92
N ALA A 331 -10.29 7.23 3.61
CA ALA A 331 -11.55 7.00 2.94
C ALA A 331 -12.08 5.57 3.20
N ALA A 332 -11.21 4.55 3.13
CA ALA A 332 -11.60 3.18 3.45
C ALA A 332 -12.07 3.03 4.89
N LYS A 333 -11.37 3.66 5.85
CA LYS A 333 -11.74 3.63 7.26
C LYS A 333 -13.12 4.26 7.48
N ASP A 334 -13.36 5.42 6.90
CA ASP A 334 -14.58 6.18 7.07
C ASP A 334 -15.77 5.47 6.42
N PHE A 335 -15.64 4.99 5.18
CA PHE A 335 -16.69 4.19 4.54
C PHE A 335 -16.97 2.86 5.27
N ASN A 336 -15.94 2.20 5.83
CA ASN A 336 -16.17 1.02 6.65
C ASN A 336 -16.96 1.34 7.92
N ALA A 337 -16.62 2.44 8.60
CA ALA A 337 -17.35 2.88 9.77
C ALA A 337 -18.79 3.28 9.43
N TYR A 338 -18.99 3.93 8.29
CA TYR A 338 -20.31 4.24 7.76
C TYR A 338 -21.15 2.98 7.51
N LEU A 339 -20.59 2.01 6.78
CA LEU A 339 -21.26 0.75 6.44
C LEU A 339 -21.49 -0.19 7.64
N GLN A 340 -20.88 0.06 8.80
CA GLN A 340 -21.25 -0.61 10.05
C GLN A 340 -22.59 -0.10 10.58
N GLN A 341 -22.96 1.15 10.27
CA GLN A 341 -24.23 1.77 10.69
C GLN A 341 -25.29 1.64 9.59
N GLU A 342 -24.88 1.75 8.31
CA GLU A 342 -25.74 1.71 7.13
C GLU A 342 -25.26 0.60 6.16
N PRO A 343 -25.43 -0.68 6.50
CA PRO A 343 -24.78 -1.80 5.80
C PRO A 343 -25.25 -2.02 4.36
N ASP A 344 -26.43 -1.55 4.00
CA ASP A 344 -27.05 -1.79 2.70
C ASP A 344 -27.00 -0.57 1.76
N ASP A 345 -26.30 0.51 2.15
CA ASP A 345 -26.09 1.66 1.27
C ASP A 345 -25.17 1.29 0.10
N LEU A 346 -25.80 1.07 -1.05
CA LEU A 346 -25.13 0.62 -2.27
C LEU A 346 -24.08 1.63 -2.78
N GLN A 347 -24.32 2.93 -2.60
CA GLN A 347 -23.38 3.95 -3.03
C GLN A 347 -22.08 3.89 -2.20
N ALA A 348 -22.23 3.77 -0.88
CA ALA A 348 -21.07 3.59 0.01
C ALA A 348 -20.33 2.26 -0.28
N VAL A 349 -21.07 1.19 -0.56
CA VAL A 349 -20.50 -0.10 -0.98
C VAL A 349 -19.67 0.06 -2.25
N LEU A 350 -20.18 0.76 -3.26
CA LEU A 350 -19.46 1.02 -4.51
C LEU A 350 -18.21 1.89 -4.28
N MET A 351 -18.36 2.97 -3.51
CA MET A 351 -17.23 3.86 -3.19
C MET A 351 -16.12 3.11 -2.43
N LEU A 352 -16.45 2.38 -1.37
CA LEU A 352 -15.48 1.57 -0.64
C LEU A 352 -14.83 0.51 -1.52
N SER A 353 -15.59 -0.10 -2.41
CA SER A 353 -15.06 -1.08 -3.36
C SER A 353 -14.05 -0.44 -4.33
N GLN A 354 -14.31 0.78 -4.81
CA GLN A 354 -13.37 1.53 -5.64
C GLN A 354 -12.09 1.88 -4.85
N VAL A 355 -12.23 2.28 -3.58
CA VAL A 355 -11.07 2.51 -2.69
C VAL A 355 -10.24 1.23 -2.54
N TYR A 356 -10.87 0.09 -2.27
CA TYR A 356 -10.18 -1.19 -2.16
C TYR A 356 -9.48 -1.59 -3.46
N ILE A 357 -10.09 -1.34 -4.61
CA ILE A 357 -9.47 -1.59 -5.93
C ILE A 357 -8.26 -0.68 -6.12
N ALA A 358 -8.39 0.60 -5.83
CA ALA A 358 -7.31 1.58 -5.97
C ALA A 358 -6.13 1.27 -5.04
N THR A 359 -6.40 0.72 -3.85
CA THR A 359 -5.38 0.29 -2.87
C THR A 359 -4.93 -1.17 -3.04
N GLN A 360 -5.26 -1.82 -4.17
CA GLN A 360 -4.91 -3.20 -4.50
C GLN A 360 -5.46 -4.26 -3.52
N GLN A 361 -6.54 -3.93 -2.83
CA GLN A 361 -7.24 -4.80 -1.90
C GLN A 361 -8.42 -5.54 -2.57
N ASP A 362 -8.19 -6.09 -3.76
CA ASP A 362 -9.22 -6.72 -4.61
C ASP A 362 -10.06 -7.80 -3.89
N LYS A 363 -9.46 -8.54 -2.93
CA LYS A 363 -10.19 -9.57 -2.17
C LYS A 363 -11.27 -8.96 -1.27
N GLN A 364 -10.99 -7.81 -0.66
CA GLN A 364 -11.93 -7.09 0.20
C GLN A 364 -13.04 -6.44 -0.65
N ALA A 365 -12.65 -5.79 -1.76
CA ALA A 365 -13.62 -5.27 -2.73
C ALA A 365 -14.58 -6.36 -3.21
N LEU A 366 -14.03 -7.52 -3.59
CA LEU A 366 -14.83 -8.63 -4.05
C LEU A 366 -15.79 -9.17 -2.98
N ALA A 367 -15.31 -9.35 -1.75
CA ALA A 367 -16.14 -9.85 -0.65
C ALA A 367 -17.30 -8.87 -0.33
N LEU A 368 -17.03 -7.57 -0.41
CA LEU A 368 -18.03 -6.53 -0.19
C LEU A 368 -19.10 -6.53 -1.30
N LEU A 369 -18.68 -6.52 -2.58
CA LEU A 369 -19.63 -6.53 -3.71
C LEU A 369 -20.39 -7.85 -3.84
N GLU A 370 -19.77 -9.02 -3.55
CA GLU A 370 -20.48 -10.32 -3.56
C GLU A 370 -21.65 -10.34 -2.55
N ARG A 371 -21.52 -9.67 -1.41
CA ARG A 371 -22.60 -9.56 -0.40
C ARG A 371 -23.80 -8.80 -0.94
N HIS A 372 -23.58 -7.79 -1.77
CA HIS A 372 -24.62 -6.92 -2.33
C HIS A 372 -24.97 -7.24 -3.78
N GLN A 373 -24.60 -8.44 -4.27
CA GLN A 373 -24.73 -8.81 -5.69
C GLN A 373 -26.14 -8.59 -6.25
N ASN A 374 -27.20 -8.86 -5.48
CA ASN A 374 -28.58 -8.72 -5.97
C ASN A 374 -28.92 -7.25 -6.27
N ALA A 375 -28.52 -6.33 -5.40
CA ALA A 375 -28.73 -4.91 -5.61
C ALA A 375 -27.90 -4.37 -6.79
N LEU A 376 -26.63 -4.84 -6.93
CA LEU A 376 -25.78 -4.47 -8.06
C LEU A 376 -26.34 -4.89 -9.42
N MET A 377 -27.14 -5.95 -9.48
CA MET A 377 -27.76 -6.41 -10.74
C MET A 377 -28.83 -5.46 -11.30
N GLU A 378 -29.23 -4.44 -10.54
CA GLU A 378 -30.19 -3.41 -11.02
C GLU A 378 -29.52 -2.36 -11.91
N ASP A 379 -28.16 -2.25 -11.87
CA ASP A 379 -27.37 -1.36 -12.71
C ASP A 379 -26.22 -2.14 -13.39
N PRO A 380 -26.16 -2.14 -14.74
CA PRO A 380 -25.12 -2.89 -15.46
C PRO A 380 -23.69 -2.45 -15.10
N ASP A 381 -23.43 -1.16 -14.87
CA ASP A 381 -22.10 -0.65 -14.57
C ASP A 381 -21.60 -1.15 -13.21
N SER A 382 -22.46 -1.09 -12.20
CA SER A 382 -22.17 -1.61 -10.86
C SER A 382 -21.95 -3.13 -10.87
N ALA A 383 -22.76 -3.86 -11.63
CA ALA A 383 -22.62 -5.31 -11.78
C ALA A 383 -21.33 -5.68 -12.54
N LEU A 384 -20.94 -4.90 -13.56
CA LEU A 384 -19.69 -5.14 -14.30
C LEU A 384 -18.44 -4.89 -13.46
N LEU A 385 -18.50 -4.00 -12.46
CA LEU A 385 -17.41 -3.82 -11.49
C LEU A 385 -17.17 -5.12 -10.71
N LEU A 386 -18.23 -5.78 -10.22
CA LEU A 386 -18.14 -7.09 -9.60
C LEU A 386 -17.60 -8.14 -10.59
N GLY A 387 -18.03 -8.08 -11.84
CA GLY A 387 -17.57 -8.97 -12.90
C GLY A 387 -16.06 -8.82 -13.18
N ASP A 388 -15.56 -7.61 -13.29
CA ASP A 388 -14.13 -7.34 -13.47
C ASP A 388 -13.30 -7.86 -12.29
N LEU A 389 -13.79 -7.75 -11.05
CA LEU A 389 -13.14 -8.33 -9.88
C LEU A 389 -13.17 -9.88 -9.90
N PHE A 390 -14.24 -10.51 -10.38
CA PHE A 390 -14.23 -11.95 -10.58
C PHE A 390 -13.13 -12.38 -11.56
N ILE A 391 -12.97 -11.64 -12.65
CA ILE A 391 -11.88 -11.88 -13.61
C ILE A 391 -10.52 -11.72 -12.96
N ARG A 392 -10.27 -10.60 -12.26
CA ARG A 392 -8.99 -10.31 -11.60
C ARG A 392 -8.62 -11.34 -10.52
N GLN A 393 -9.61 -11.90 -9.84
CA GLN A 393 -9.45 -12.94 -8.82
C GLN A 393 -9.54 -14.39 -9.37
N ASN A 394 -9.37 -14.54 -10.69
CA ASN A 394 -9.39 -15.84 -11.39
C ASN A 394 -10.67 -16.66 -11.18
N LYS A 395 -11.82 -16.00 -10.92
CA LYS A 395 -13.12 -16.60 -10.73
C LYS A 395 -13.97 -16.52 -12.00
N ALA A 396 -13.40 -16.87 -13.14
CA ALA A 396 -14.02 -16.73 -14.47
C ALA A 396 -15.40 -17.37 -14.60
N PHE A 397 -15.66 -18.48 -13.87
CA PHE A 397 -16.98 -19.11 -13.86
C PHE A 397 -18.06 -18.20 -13.22
N LYS A 398 -17.74 -17.50 -12.14
CA LYS A 398 -18.68 -16.53 -11.52
C LYS A 398 -18.94 -15.33 -12.44
N ALA A 399 -17.88 -14.83 -13.09
CA ALA A 399 -18.00 -13.77 -14.09
C ALA A 399 -18.89 -14.16 -15.27
N GLU A 400 -18.77 -15.40 -15.75
CA GLU A 400 -19.63 -15.93 -16.83
C GLU A 400 -21.10 -16.01 -16.43
N ARG A 401 -21.37 -16.50 -15.23
CA ARG A 401 -22.74 -16.58 -14.70
C ARG A 401 -23.35 -15.16 -14.52
N LEU A 402 -22.54 -14.21 -14.04
CA LEU A 402 -22.96 -12.81 -13.92
C LEU A 402 -23.29 -12.24 -15.30
N LEU A 403 -22.42 -12.44 -16.30
CA LEU A 403 -22.66 -11.99 -17.68
C LEU A 403 -23.93 -12.56 -18.27
N GLN A 404 -24.20 -13.87 -18.11
CA GLN A 404 -25.43 -14.51 -18.60
C GLN A 404 -26.68 -13.87 -18.01
N ASN A 405 -26.66 -13.56 -16.71
CA ASN A 405 -27.77 -12.89 -16.04
C ASN A 405 -27.96 -11.46 -16.56
N LEU A 406 -26.86 -10.72 -16.78
CA LEU A 406 -26.90 -9.37 -17.33
C LEU A 406 -27.34 -9.35 -18.80
N GLU A 407 -26.85 -10.27 -19.65
CA GLU A 407 -27.31 -10.41 -21.05
C GLU A 407 -28.82 -10.73 -21.12
N TYR A 408 -29.35 -11.49 -20.15
CA TYR A 408 -30.81 -11.74 -20.08
C TYR A 408 -31.60 -10.50 -19.68
N LYS A 409 -31.11 -9.72 -18.69
CA LYS A 409 -31.79 -8.54 -18.18
C LYS A 409 -31.61 -7.32 -19.08
N TYR A 410 -30.42 -7.15 -19.70
CA TYR A 410 -30.02 -6.01 -20.51
C TYR A 410 -29.50 -6.44 -21.89
N PRO A 411 -30.34 -7.01 -22.79
CA PRO A 411 -29.85 -7.66 -24.03
C PRO A 411 -29.21 -6.69 -25.04
N ASN A 412 -29.43 -5.39 -24.93
CA ASN A 412 -28.95 -4.39 -25.87
C ASN A 412 -27.79 -3.54 -25.29
N GLU A 413 -27.24 -3.92 -24.13
CA GLU A 413 -26.18 -3.14 -23.48
C GLU A 413 -24.82 -3.45 -24.10
N ASN A 414 -24.25 -2.46 -24.80
CA ASN A 414 -22.97 -2.61 -25.52
C ASN A 414 -21.78 -2.94 -24.60
N LYS A 415 -21.81 -2.47 -23.36
CA LYS A 415 -20.74 -2.73 -22.38
C LYS A 415 -20.55 -4.22 -22.07
N LEU A 416 -21.63 -5.00 -22.17
CA LEU A 416 -21.58 -6.45 -21.97
C LEU A 416 -20.72 -7.15 -23.01
N GLN A 417 -20.67 -6.63 -24.24
CA GLN A 417 -19.82 -7.21 -25.29
C GLN A 417 -18.33 -7.02 -24.96
N LEU A 418 -17.93 -5.85 -24.45
CA LEU A 418 -16.56 -5.59 -24.01
C LEU A 418 -16.19 -6.47 -22.81
N PHE A 419 -17.10 -6.63 -21.85
CA PHE A 419 -16.89 -7.51 -20.72
C PHE A 419 -16.76 -8.97 -21.14
N LYS A 420 -17.56 -9.43 -22.12
CA LYS A 420 -17.44 -10.77 -22.70
C LYS A 420 -16.06 -11.04 -23.31
N ILE A 421 -15.50 -10.05 -24.02
CA ILE A 421 -14.15 -10.13 -24.59
C ILE A 421 -13.09 -10.23 -23.47
N LYS A 422 -13.19 -9.41 -22.43
CA LYS A 422 -12.30 -9.50 -21.23
C LYS A 422 -12.39 -10.90 -20.58
N LEU A 423 -13.61 -11.43 -20.43
CA LEU A 423 -13.82 -12.76 -19.84
C LEU A 423 -13.22 -13.87 -20.70
N MET A 424 -13.31 -13.77 -22.04
CA MET A 424 -12.66 -14.71 -22.95
C MET A 424 -11.14 -14.72 -22.73
N ALA A 425 -10.52 -13.55 -22.62
CA ALA A 425 -9.08 -13.44 -22.36
C ALA A 425 -8.71 -14.10 -21.00
N ALA A 426 -9.49 -13.83 -19.96
CA ALA A 426 -9.28 -14.39 -18.62
C ALA A 426 -9.43 -15.92 -18.58
N ARG A 427 -10.17 -16.51 -19.53
CA ARG A 427 -10.31 -17.96 -19.69
C ARG A 427 -9.22 -18.60 -20.55
N GLY A 428 -8.11 -17.91 -20.74
CA GLY A 428 -6.98 -18.38 -21.54
C GLY A 428 -7.16 -18.22 -23.06
N LYS A 429 -8.24 -17.56 -23.51
CA LYS A 429 -8.51 -17.26 -24.91
C LYS A 429 -8.05 -15.83 -25.29
N GLN A 430 -6.91 -15.42 -24.74
CA GLN A 430 -6.39 -14.07 -24.91
C GLN A 430 -6.15 -13.71 -26.37
N VAL A 431 -5.60 -14.63 -27.16
CA VAL A 431 -5.33 -14.42 -28.58
C VAL A 431 -6.64 -14.22 -29.37
N GLU A 432 -7.67 -15.02 -29.08
CA GLU A 432 -9.01 -14.86 -29.70
C GLU A 432 -9.65 -13.52 -29.30
N ALA A 433 -9.56 -13.14 -28.01
CA ALA A 433 -10.11 -11.89 -27.49
C ALA A 433 -9.44 -10.67 -28.14
N LEU A 434 -8.11 -10.66 -28.23
CA LEU A 434 -7.35 -9.62 -28.91
C LEU A 434 -7.66 -9.55 -30.42
N SER A 435 -7.81 -10.72 -31.08
CA SER A 435 -8.21 -10.78 -32.48
C SER A 435 -9.61 -10.20 -32.73
N ILE A 436 -10.56 -10.43 -31.81
CA ILE A 436 -11.89 -9.82 -31.87
C ILE A 436 -11.82 -8.31 -31.68
N LEU A 437 -11.01 -7.82 -30.73
CA LEU A 437 -10.80 -6.39 -30.53
C LEU A 437 -10.19 -5.74 -31.77
N GLU A 438 -9.12 -6.33 -32.34
CA GLU A 438 -8.47 -5.81 -33.55
C GLU A 438 -9.43 -5.78 -34.74
N LYS A 439 -10.21 -6.84 -34.95
CA LYS A 439 -11.23 -6.92 -36.00
C LYS A 439 -12.30 -5.84 -35.86
N ASN A 440 -12.69 -5.51 -34.64
CA ASN A 440 -13.74 -4.54 -34.36
C ASN A 440 -13.22 -3.10 -34.25
N LEU A 441 -11.92 -2.89 -34.19
CA LEU A 441 -11.31 -1.56 -34.06
C LEU A 441 -11.78 -0.58 -35.13
N PRO A 442 -11.91 -0.95 -36.44
CA PRO A 442 -12.41 -0.01 -37.45
C PRO A 442 -13.87 0.44 -37.22
N THR A 443 -14.69 -0.44 -36.63
CA THR A 443 -16.11 -0.18 -36.33
C THR A 443 -16.28 0.71 -35.10
N TYR A 444 -15.44 0.55 -34.10
CA TYR A 444 -15.53 1.26 -32.83
C TYR A 444 -14.40 2.28 -32.59
N LYS A 445 -13.75 2.73 -33.66
CA LYS A 445 -12.63 3.69 -33.61
C LYS A 445 -13.01 5.04 -32.96
N ASP A 446 -14.30 5.37 -32.93
CA ASP A 446 -14.83 6.61 -32.34
C ASP A 446 -15.46 6.35 -30.94
N ASN A 447 -15.35 5.12 -30.41
CA ASN A 447 -15.88 4.77 -29.09
C ASN A 447 -14.77 4.76 -28.03
N ALA A 448 -14.80 5.73 -27.12
CA ALA A 448 -13.79 5.90 -26.08
C ALA A 448 -13.60 4.66 -25.20
N GLY A 449 -14.70 4.06 -24.74
CA GLY A 449 -14.66 2.86 -23.86
C GLY A 449 -14.06 1.64 -24.56
N PHE A 450 -14.34 1.48 -25.87
CA PHE A 450 -13.72 0.43 -26.65
C PHE A 450 -12.21 0.67 -26.82
N LEU A 451 -11.80 1.86 -27.23
CA LEU A 451 -10.40 2.20 -27.44
C LEU A 451 -9.58 2.09 -26.14
N PHE A 452 -10.16 2.51 -25.04
CA PHE A 452 -9.55 2.35 -23.71
C PHE A 452 -9.35 0.87 -23.35
N THR A 453 -10.40 0.04 -23.55
CA THR A 453 -10.31 -1.42 -23.32
C THR A 453 -9.29 -2.08 -24.26
N TYR A 454 -9.29 -1.67 -25.55
CA TYR A 454 -8.33 -2.14 -26.53
C TYR A 454 -6.89 -1.83 -26.09
N SER A 455 -6.63 -0.60 -25.66
CA SER A 455 -5.30 -0.17 -25.19
C SER A 455 -4.86 -0.95 -23.97
N LEU A 456 -5.74 -1.11 -22.96
CA LEU A 456 -5.40 -1.82 -21.72
C LEU A 456 -5.18 -3.32 -21.93
N MET A 457 -6.02 -3.98 -22.73
CA MET A 457 -5.85 -5.43 -22.97
C MET A 457 -4.58 -5.73 -23.77
N ASN A 458 -4.24 -4.89 -24.75
CA ASN A 458 -2.97 -5.01 -25.47
C ASN A 458 -1.77 -4.70 -24.55
N LEU A 459 -1.89 -3.72 -23.64
CA LEU A 459 -0.87 -3.44 -22.64
C LEU A 459 -0.63 -4.64 -21.71
N GLN A 460 -1.69 -5.29 -21.25
CA GLN A 460 -1.62 -6.49 -20.42
C GLN A 460 -0.97 -7.67 -21.18
N ALA A 461 -1.24 -7.77 -22.48
CA ALA A 461 -0.63 -8.76 -23.37
C ALA A 461 0.80 -8.41 -23.79
N GLN A 462 1.36 -7.30 -23.29
CA GLN A 462 2.67 -6.74 -23.70
C GLN A 462 2.77 -6.40 -25.20
N GLN A 463 1.64 -6.23 -25.87
CA GLN A 463 1.55 -5.75 -27.26
C GLN A 463 1.53 -4.22 -27.26
N PHE A 464 2.69 -3.63 -26.95
CA PHE A 464 2.79 -2.19 -26.68
C PHE A 464 2.42 -1.33 -27.90
N ASP A 465 2.76 -1.77 -29.10
CA ASP A 465 2.46 -1.02 -30.33
C ASP A 465 0.95 -0.94 -30.57
N ASP A 466 0.23 -2.04 -30.38
CA ASP A 466 -1.24 -2.06 -30.47
C ASP A 466 -1.88 -1.26 -29.32
N ALA A 467 -1.33 -1.37 -28.11
CA ALA A 467 -1.79 -0.54 -26.99
C ALA A 467 -1.66 0.95 -27.30
N LEU A 468 -0.52 1.38 -27.87
CA LEU A 468 -0.30 2.76 -28.31
C LEU A 468 -1.22 3.17 -29.47
N LYS A 469 -1.53 2.25 -30.40
CA LYS A 469 -2.48 2.51 -31.50
C LYS A 469 -3.85 2.93 -30.97
N GLY A 470 -4.39 2.21 -29.97
CA GLY A 470 -5.65 2.58 -29.33
C GLY A 470 -5.56 3.90 -28.57
N ALA A 471 -4.49 4.11 -27.82
CA ALA A 471 -4.27 5.36 -27.08
C ALA A 471 -4.02 6.57 -28.01
N ASN A 472 -3.45 6.37 -29.21
CA ASN A 472 -3.32 7.40 -30.21
C ASN A 472 -4.67 7.81 -30.78
N LEU A 473 -5.52 6.83 -31.13
CA LEU A 473 -6.89 7.12 -31.57
C LEU A 473 -7.68 7.86 -30.48
N LEU A 474 -7.51 7.49 -29.23
CA LEU A 474 -8.10 8.25 -28.10
C LEU A 474 -7.60 9.70 -28.09
N SER A 475 -6.30 9.93 -28.29
CA SER A 475 -5.75 11.29 -28.29
C SER A 475 -6.14 12.13 -29.51
N GLU A 476 -6.54 11.49 -30.62
CA GLU A 476 -7.14 12.18 -31.79
C GLU A 476 -8.58 12.59 -31.50
N LEU A 477 -9.35 11.74 -30.80
CA LEU A 477 -10.74 12.04 -30.45
C LEU A 477 -10.84 13.04 -29.29
N PHE A 478 -9.93 12.97 -28.35
CA PHE A 478 -9.92 13.77 -27.13
C PHE A 478 -8.54 14.45 -26.93
N PRO A 479 -8.19 15.41 -27.81
CA PRO A 479 -6.87 16.02 -27.79
C PRO A 479 -6.58 16.90 -26.57
N ASP A 480 -7.62 17.31 -25.87
CA ASP A 480 -7.53 18.15 -24.67
C ASP A 480 -7.71 17.35 -23.37
N GLU A 481 -7.85 16.02 -23.43
CA GLU A 481 -8.04 15.17 -22.25
C GLU A 481 -6.69 14.71 -21.68
N ALA A 482 -6.36 15.21 -20.50
CA ALA A 482 -5.10 14.92 -19.81
C ALA A 482 -4.91 13.41 -19.53
N GLU A 483 -5.99 12.71 -19.19
CA GLU A 483 -6.01 11.28 -18.87
C GLU A 483 -5.56 10.42 -20.04
N VAL A 484 -5.87 10.84 -21.27
CA VAL A 484 -5.46 10.12 -22.49
C VAL A 484 -3.94 10.19 -22.68
N TYR A 485 -3.34 11.35 -22.46
CA TYR A 485 -1.88 11.49 -22.51
C TYR A 485 -1.21 10.74 -21.36
N ASN A 486 -1.83 10.72 -20.18
CA ASN A 486 -1.34 9.93 -19.06
C ASN A 486 -1.43 8.41 -19.34
N LEU A 487 -2.46 7.92 -20.03
CA LEU A 487 -2.54 6.54 -20.52
C LEU A 487 -1.40 6.21 -21.49
N LYS A 488 -1.14 7.08 -22.49
CA LYS A 488 -0.02 6.92 -23.42
C LYS A 488 1.31 6.84 -22.69
N ALA A 489 1.51 7.72 -21.72
CA ALA A 489 2.70 7.71 -20.91
C ALA A 489 2.85 6.40 -20.11
N GLY A 490 1.77 5.91 -19.53
CA GLY A 490 1.77 4.62 -18.82
C GLY A 490 2.19 3.44 -19.70
N ILE A 491 1.75 3.42 -20.96
CA ILE A 491 2.16 2.40 -21.95
C ILE A 491 3.66 2.53 -22.28
N LEU A 492 4.13 3.75 -22.55
CA LEU A 492 5.53 4.04 -22.88
C LEU A 492 6.48 3.70 -21.71
N ILE A 493 6.06 3.96 -20.46
CA ILE A 493 6.80 3.56 -19.26
C ILE A 493 7.00 2.04 -19.21
N ARG A 494 5.96 1.28 -19.57
CA ARG A 494 6.02 -0.19 -19.60
C ARG A 494 6.90 -0.70 -20.74
N GLN A 495 6.90 -0.02 -21.86
CA GLN A 495 7.77 -0.29 -23.02
C GLN A 495 9.24 0.11 -22.77
N GLY A 496 9.51 0.88 -21.70
CA GLY A 496 10.85 1.37 -21.37
C GLY A 496 11.24 2.66 -22.08
N GLN A 497 10.35 3.28 -22.83
CA GLN A 497 10.55 4.54 -23.56
C GLN A 497 10.31 5.74 -22.63
N LEU A 498 11.23 5.92 -21.66
CA LEU A 498 11.02 6.85 -20.54
C LEU A 498 10.99 8.33 -20.96
N GLU A 499 11.77 8.74 -21.97
CA GLU A 499 11.78 10.11 -22.45
C GLU A 499 10.48 10.47 -23.19
N GLU A 500 10.00 9.59 -24.07
CA GLU A 500 8.72 9.78 -24.75
C GLU A 500 7.54 9.75 -23.78
N ALA A 501 7.63 8.91 -22.72
CA ALA A 501 6.66 8.90 -21.66
C ALA A 501 6.60 10.24 -20.97
N LYS A 502 7.75 10.83 -20.64
CA LYS A 502 7.86 12.14 -20.01
C LYS A 502 7.21 13.24 -20.85
N ASP A 503 7.45 13.27 -22.17
CA ASP A 503 6.80 14.23 -23.08
C ASP A 503 5.28 14.14 -23.03
N ASN A 504 4.73 12.92 -22.97
CA ASN A 504 3.29 12.73 -22.84
C ASN A 504 2.75 13.10 -21.45
N ILE A 505 3.51 12.86 -20.38
CA ILE A 505 3.13 13.32 -19.03
C ILE A 505 3.11 14.86 -19.00
N GLU A 506 4.10 15.52 -19.58
CA GLU A 506 4.16 16.99 -19.65
C GLU A 506 2.96 17.58 -20.43
N LYS A 507 2.52 16.92 -21.50
CA LYS A 507 1.27 17.27 -22.21
C LYS A 507 0.05 17.08 -21.30
N ALA A 508 -0.05 15.96 -20.57
CA ALA A 508 -1.12 15.73 -19.62
C ALA A 508 -1.17 16.82 -18.54
N LEU A 509 -0.01 17.20 -18.00
CA LEU A 509 0.09 18.23 -16.97
C LEU A 509 -0.09 19.65 -17.53
N ALA A 510 0.13 19.88 -18.81
CA ALA A 510 -0.20 21.16 -19.46
C ALA A 510 -1.72 21.35 -19.58
N GLN A 511 -2.47 20.26 -19.82
CA GLN A 511 -3.93 20.27 -19.85
C GLN A 511 -4.53 20.32 -18.43
N ASN A 512 -4.01 19.50 -17.53
CA ASN A 512 -4.44 19.44 -16.13
C ASN A 512 -3.22 19.42 -15.19
N PRO A 513 -2.76 20.61 -14.71
CA PRO A 513 -1.59 20.72 -13.84
C PRO A 513 -1.74 20.01 -12.49
N THR A 514 -2.98 19.71 -12.09
CA THR A 514 -3.28 19.06 -10.81
C THR A 514 -3.56 17.57 -10.94
N LEU A 515 -3.45 16.99 -12.16
CA LEU A 515 -3.70 15.58 -12.39
C LEU A 515 -2.71 14.71 -11.61
N PHE A 516 -3.16 14.24 -10.46
CA PHE A 516 -2.33 13.46 -9.52
C PHE A 516 -1.64 12.25 -10.17
N PRO A 517 -2.34 11.37 -10.96
CA PRO A 517 -1.69 10.25 -11.63
C PRO A 517 -0.58 10.66 -12.60
N ALA A 518 -0.72 11.78 -13.30
CA ALA A 518 0.32 12.28 -14.20
C ALA A 518 1.54 12.81 -13.42
N LYS A 519 1.33 13.55 -12.34
CA LYS A 519 2.43 13.97 -11.44
C LYS A 519 3.16 12.77 -10.84
N PHE A 520 2.42 11.75 -10.41
CA PHE A 520 2.99 10.50 -9.89
C PHE A 520 3.81 9.78 -10.97
N ASN A 521 3.28 9.64 -12.19
CA ASN A 521 3.99 9.03 -13.31
C ASN A 521 5.25 9.83 -13.67
N LEU A 522 5.22 11.17 -13.56
CA LEU A 522 6.41 12.02 -13.73
C LEU A 522 7.47 11.71 -12.67
N ALA A 523 7.07 11.69 -11.40
CA ALA A 523 7.97 11.37 -10.30
C ALA A 523 8.62 9.99 -10.45
N ALA A 524 7.83 8.98 -10.83
CA ALA A 524 8.32 7.62 -11.06
C ALA A 524 9.26 7.54 -12.29
N THR A 525 8.95 8.28 -13.36
CA THR A 525 9.78 8.35 -14.57
C THR A 525 11.12 9.04 -14.28
N GLU A 526 11.11 10.19 -13.62
CA GLU A 526 12.32 10.91 -13.21
C GLU A 526 13.21 10.06 -12.29
N SER A 527 12.61 9.31 -11.36
CA SER A 527 13.36 8.35 -10.53
C SER A 527 14.05 7.28 -11.36
N ARG A 528 13.37 6.72 -12.39
CA ARG A 528 13.97 5.70 -13.28
C ARG A 528 15.06 6.27 -14.18
N LEU A 529 14.91 7.49 -14.65
CA LEU A 529 15.91 8.22 -15.43
C LEU A 529 17.16 8.61 -14.60
N GLY A 530 17.11 8.43 -13.27
CA GLY A 530 18.22 8.76 -12.36
C GLY A 530 18.13 10.16 -11.77
N ASN A 531 17.12 10.95 -12.10
CA ASN A 531 16.88 12.29 -11.61
C ASN A 531 16.18 12.26 -10.24
N VAL A 532 16.83 11.61 -9.25
CA VAL A 532 16.23 11.30 -7.95
C VAL A 532 15.80 12.58 -7.20
N ASP A 533 16.55 13.67 -7.29
CA ASP A 533 16.22 14.93 -6.61
C ASP A 533 14.91 15.53 -7.15
N LYS A 534 14.72 15.52 -8.47
CA LYS A 534 13.47 15.99 -9.10
C LYS A 534 12.29 15.09 -8.75
N SER A 535 12.51 13.78 -8.73
CA SER A 535 11.52 12.83 -8.25
C SER A 535 11.09 13.10 -6.81
N ASN A 536 12.05 13.37 -5.92
CA ASN A 536 11.78 13.65 -4.51
C ASN A 536 10.95 14.93 -4.32
N LEU A 537 11.22 16.00 -5.09
CA LEU A 537 10.41 17.22 -5.05
C LEU A 537 8.94 16.94 -5.39
N LEU A 538 8.71 16.20 -6.49
CA LEU A 538 7.37 15.79 -6.90
C LEU A 538 6.69 14.87 -5.86
N VAL A 539 7.45 13.97 -5.26
CA VAL A 539 6.96 13.09 -4.19
C VAL A 539 6.50 13.89 -2.98
N GLU A 540 7.25 14.91 -2.56
CA GLU A 540 6.85 15.77 -1.43
C GLU A 540 5.59 16.59 -1.77
N GLU A 541 5.47 17.12 -2.99
CA GLU A 541 4.25 17.78 -3.46
C GLU A 541 3.04 16.84 -3.41
N LEU A 542 3.19 15.60 -3.90
CA LEU A 542 2.13 14.60 -3.90
C LEU A 542 1.73 14.19 -2.48
N LEU A 543 2.70 14.04 -1.56
CA LEU A 543 2.43 13.71 -0.17
C LEU A 543 1.84 14.89 0.61
N ALA A 544 2.10 16.13 0.20
CA ALA A 544 1.42 17.30 0.77
C ALA A 544 -0.07 17.31 0.42
N LEU A 545 -0.43 16.82 -0.78
CA LEU A 545 -1.83 16.67 -1.23
C LEU A 545 -2.48 15.42 -0.65
N SER A 546 -1.75 14.31 -0.58
CA SER A 546 -2.23 13.00 -0.10
C SER A 546 -1.15 12.32 0.76
N PRO A 547 -1.11 12.64 2.08
CA PRO A 547 -0.04 12.17 2.97
C PRO A 547 0.06 10.64 3.12
N GLN A 548 -1.02 9.92 2.86
CA GLN A 548 -1.10 8.47 3.02
C GLN A 548 -1.20 7.73 1.68
N HIS A 549 -0.87 8.38 0.56
CA HIS A 549 -0.90 7.72 -0.75
C HIS A 549 0.19 6.66 -0.84
N ASN A 550 -0.21 5.40 -0.83
CA ASN A 550 0.68 4.25 -0.75
C ASN A 550 1.74 4.21 -1.84
N GLU A 551 1.35 4.42 -3.10
CA GLU A 551 2.29 4.38 -4.23
C GLU A 551 3.33 5.49 -4.16
N THR A 552 2.94 6.68 -3.69
CA THR A 552 3.88 7.80 -3.49
C THR A 552 4.84 7.52 -2.34
N LEU A 553 4.35 6.95 -1.22
CA LEU A 553 5.19 6.49 -0.12
C LEU A 553 6.14 5.37 -0.56
N MET A 554 5.65 4.42 -1.37
CA MET A 554 6.47 3.37 -1.99
C MET A 554 7.59 3.96 -2.86
N LEU A 555 7.28 4.98 -3.66
CA LEU A 555 8.27 5.67 -4.49
C LEU A 555 9.28 6.44 -3.64
N LYS A 556 8.84 7.12 -2.57
CA LYS A 556 9.71 7.77 -1.58
C LYS A 556 10.71 6.78 -0.99
N ALA A 557 10.22 5.65 -0.50
CA ALA A 557 11.05 4.60 0.07
C ALA A 557 12.00 3.99 -0.96
N PHE A 558 11.56 3.83 -2.21
CA PHE A 558 12.42 3.37 -3.29
C PHE A 558 13.56 4.36 -3.59
N ASN A 559 13.26 5.66 -3.65
CA ASN A 559 14.26 6.71 -3.84
C ASN A 559 15.28 6.75 -2.68
N LEU A 560 14.82 6.62 -1.43
CA LEU A 560 15.68 6.50 -0.26
C LEU A 560 16.60 5.27 -0.33
N THR A 561 16.08 4.14 -0.79
CA THR A 561 16.88 2.92 -0.99
C THR A 561 17.98 3.16 -2.02
N LYS A 562 17.68 3.83 -3.14
CA LYS A 562 18.66 4.21 -4.17
C LYS A 562 19.74 5.17 -3.63
N ALA A 563 19.37 6.06 -2.71
CA ALA A 563 20.28 6.99 -2.06
C ALA A 563 21.11 6.34 -0.93
N GLY A 564 20.89 5.07 -0.62
CA GLY A 564 21.58 4.35 0.46
C GLY A 564 20.96 4.51 1.86
N ASN A 565 19.85 5.26 1.98
CA ASN A 565 19.13 5.48 3.24
C ASN A 565 18.16 4.32 3.53
N VAL A 566 18.74 3.14 3.74
CA VAL A 566 18.00 1.86 3.81
C VAL A 566 17.06 1.79 5.01
N ASP A 567 17.46 2.35 6.16
CA ASP A 567 16.65 2.27 7.38
C ASP A 567 15.42 3.18 7.31
N ASP A 568 15.55 4.38 6.76
CA ASP A 568 14.42 5.28 6.54
C ASP A 568 13.43 4.70 5.52
N ALA A 569 13.95 4.11 4.44
CA ALA A 569 13.14 3.40 3.45
C ALA A 569 12.35 2.25 4.08
N LYS A 570 13.02 1.44 4.91
CA LYS A 570 12.39 0.31 5.61
C LYS A 570 11.27 0.78 6.55
N GLN A 571 11.49 1.89 7.27
CA GLN A 571 10.48 2.45 8.17
C GLN A 571 9.21 2.85 7.39
N ILE A 572 9.36 3.56 6.26
CA ILE A 572 8.21 3.93 5.43
C ILE A 572 7.43 2.70 4.95
N TYR A 573 8.12 1.64 4.50
CA TYR A 573 7.42 0.42 4.10
C TYR A 573 6.70 -0.27 5.27
N LEU A 574 7.25 -0.22 6.49
CA LEU A 574 6.60 -0.73 7.70
C LEU A 574 5.37 0.12 8.08
N ASP A 575 5.45 1.43 7.92
CA ASP A 575 4.32 2.35 8.15
C ASP A 575 3.18 2.06 7.17
N ILE A 576 3.49 1.84 5.88
CA ILE A 576 2.52 1.38 4.88
C ILE A 576 1.85 0.07 5.32
N LEU A 577 2.63 -0.89 5.85
CA LEU A 577 2.09 -2.18 6.32
C LEU A 577 1.28 -2.06 7.61
N THR A 578 1.47 -0.99 8.39
CA THR A 578 0.65 -0.70 9.57
C THR A 578 -0.73 -0.21 9.15
N LEU A 579 -0.80 0.63 8.12
CA LEU A 579 -2.07 1.15 7.56
C LEU A 579 -2.77 0.10 6.69
N ASN A 580 -2.00 -0.58 5.85
CA ASN A 580 -2.50 -1.62 4.94
C ASN A 580 -1.67 -2.91 5.08
N PRO A 581 -2.04 -3.79 6.02
CA PRO A 581 -1.34 -5.06 6.25
C PRO A 581 -1.33 -6.01 5.04
N SER A 582 -2.20 -5.83 4.06
CA SER A 582 -2.26 -6.66 2.85
C SER A 582 -1.43 -6.11 1.67
N ASN A 583 -0.70 -5.01 1.85
CA ASN A 583 0.16 -4.47 0.79
C ASN A 583 1.35 -5.41 0.52
N THR A 584 1.21 -6.25 -0.51
CA THR A 584 2.21 -7.24 -0.92
C THR A 584 3.52 -6.58 -1.36
N GLY A 585 3.44 -5.47 -2.12
CA GLY A 585 4.61 -4.75 -2.62
C GLY A 585 5.48 -4.18 -1.49
N ALA A 586 4.87 -3.55 -0.48
CA ALA A 586 5.61 -3.06 0.68
C ALA A 586 6.22 -4.23 1.47
N ARG A 587 5.49 -5.33 1.64
CA ARG A 587 5.96 -6.53 2.35
C ARG A 587 7.13 -7.20 1.66
N GLU A 588 7.12 -7.28 0.33
CA GLU A 588 8.25 -7.78 -0.45
C GLU A 588 9.49 -6.92 -0.27
N ARG A 589 9.33 -5.58 -0.29
CA ARG A 589 10.44 -4.64 -0.08
C ARG A 589 11.02 -4.76 1.32
N VAL A 590 10.18 -4.80 2.34
CA VAL A 590 10.61 -5.01 3.74
C VAL A 590 11.40 -6.30 3.89
N SER A 591 10.88 -7.41 3.35
CA SER A 591 11.59 -8.70 3.36
C SER A 591 12.96 -8.62 2.67
N SER A 592 13.04 -7.89 1.53
CA SER A 592 14.30 -7.70 0.79
C SER A 592 15.31 -6.86 1.56
N LEU A 593 14.85 -5.79 2.22
CA LEU A 593 15.73 -4.92 3.00
C LEU A 593 16.26 -5.63 4.25
N TYR A 594 15.44 -6.41 4.96
CA TYR A 594 15.91 -7.24 6.06
C TYR A 594 16.95 -8.28 5.59
N GLN A 595 16.71 -8.91 4.42
CA GLN A 595 17.68 -9.82 3.81
C GLN A 595 19.00 -9.12 3.52
N GLN A 596 18.98 -7.93 2.94
CA GLN A 596 20.17 -7.14 2.63
C GLN A 596 20.95 -6.75 3.91
N GLN A 597 20.24 -6.48 5.00
CA GLN A 597 20.83 -6.18 6.31
C GLN A 597 21.31 -7.43 7.07
N GLY A 598 21.11 -8.62 6.54
CA GLY A 598 21.46 -9.89 7.19
C GLY A 598 20.49 -10.33 8.29
N ASP A 599 19.38 -9.62 8.48
CA ASP A 599 18.31 -10.00 9.42
C ASP A 599 17.39 -11.05 8.78
N ILE A 600 17.92 -12.25 8.68
CA ILE A 600 17.21 -13.37 8.02
C ILE A 600 15.91 -13.71 8.74
N LYS A 601 15.85 -13.54 10.06
CA LYS A 601 14.66 -13.86 10.86
C LYS A 601 13.47 -12.98 10.43
N ASN A 602 13.64 -11.67 10.37
CA ASN A 602 12.58 -10.75 9.96
C ASN A 602 12.29 -10.83 8.47
N ALA A 603 13.31 -11.10 7.63
CA ALA A 603 13.12 -11.37 6.22
C ALA A 603 12.19 -12.57 5.98
N LEU A 604 12.41 -13.68 6.70
CA LEU A 604 11.57 -14.88 6.64
C LEU A 604 10.16 -14.62 7.18
N TYR A 605 10.02 -13.87 8.27
CA TYR A 605 8.71 -13.52 8.83
C TYR A 605 7.79 -12.83 7.80
N HIS A 606 8.31 -11.79 7.12
CA HIS A 606 7.54 -11.10 6.10
C HIS A 606 7.26 -11.97 4.87
N LEU A 607 8.21 -12.82 4.51
CA LEU A 607 8.05 -13.75 3.40
C LEU A 607 7.01 -14.84 3.70
N ASP A 608 6.94 -15.33 4.95
CA ASP A 608 5.93 -16.28 5.40
C ASP A 608 4.52 -15.70 5.33
N LEU A 609 4.37 -14.40 5.61
CA LEU A 609 3.09 -13.70 5.43
C LEU A 609 2.69 -13.60 3.96
N LEU A 610 3.64 -13.34 3.05
CA LEU A 610 3.39 -13.36 1.59
C LEU A 610 2.94 -14.74 1.12
N ILE A 611 3.63 -15.79 1.57
CA ILE A 611 3.30 -17.19 1.25
C ILE A 611 1.94 -17.60 1.83
N LYS A 612 1.57 -17.06 2.99
CA LYS A 612 0.25 -17.33 3.57
C LYS A 612 -0.89 -16.80 2.68
N ASP A 613 -0.68 -15.64 2.07
CA ASP A 613 -1.67 -15.00 1.19
C ASP A 613 -1.65 -15.61 -0.22
N ASP A 614 -0.48 -16.08 -0.69
CA ASP A 614 -0.25 -16.65 -2.03
C ASP A 614 0.64 -17.91 -1.89
N PHE A 615 0.01 -18.99 -1.43
CA PHE A 615 0.70 -20.21 -0.94
C PHE A 615 1.37 -21.04 -2.05
N ASP A 616 0.97 -20.85 -3.30
CA ASP A 616 1.47 -21.55 -4.49
C ASP A 616 2.47 -20.73 -5.31
N ASN A 617 2.86 -19.55 -4.81
CA ASN A 617 3.84 -18.69 -5.45
C ASN A 617 5.25 -19.28 -5.33
N ALA A 618 5.71 -19.87 -6.43
CA ALA A 618 7.02 -20.51 -6.49
C ALA A 618 8.18 -19.53 -6.24
N ASP A 619 8.06 -18.25 -6.61
CA ASP A 619 9.10 -17.26 -6.39
C ASP A 619 9.30 -16.96 -4.89
N TYR A 620 8.22 -16.81 -4.14
CA TYR A 620 8.28 -16.62 -2.69
C TYR A 620 8.85 -17.86 -1.98
N LEU A 621 8.43 -19.03 -2.39
CA LEU A 621 8.92 -20.31 -1.83
C LEU A 621 10.40 -20.52 -2.15
N LEU A 622 10.86 -20.27 -3.37
CA LEU A 622 12.28 -20.35 -3.75
C LEU A 622 13.13 -19.35 -2.98
N ARG A 623 12.63 -18.13 -2.81
CA ARG A 623 13.31 -17.11 -2.01
C ARG A 623 13.40 -17.49 -0.53
N LYS A 624 12.33 -18.08 0.03
CA LYS A 624 12.33 -18.62 1.39
C LYS A 624 13.38 -19.73 1.55
N ALA A 625 13.41 -20.67 0.62
CA ALA A 625 14.39 -21.75 0.64
C ALA A 625 15.82 -21.22 0.54
N ALA A 626 16.09 -20.21 -0.30
CA ALA A 626 17.40 -19.57 -0.39
C ALA A 626 17.81 -18.89 0.93
N LEU A 627 16.89 -18.19 1.60
CA LEU A 627 17.15 -17.56 2.90
C LEU A 627 17.40 -18.61 4.00
N GLN A 628 16.62 -19.68 4.04
CA GLN A 628 16.82 -20.78 4.98
C GLN A 628 18.18 -21.46 4.75
N LEU A 629 18.56 -21.67 3.48
CA LEU A 629 19.84 -22.24 3.12
C LEU A 629 21.02 -21.36 3.57
N SER A 630 20.94 -20.07 3.30
CA SER A 630 21.97 -19.09 3.74
C SER A 630 22.09 -19.00 5.26
N ASN A 631 21.02 -19.27 5.98
CA ASN A 631 20.97 -19.33 7.45
C ASN A 631 21.27 -20.75 8.00
N ASN A 632 21.80 -21.63 7.17
CA ASN A 632 22.16 -23.01 7.53
C ASN A 632 20.98 -23.88 8.06
N GLN A 633 19.75 -23.52 7.72
CA GLN A 633 18.51 -24.24 8.10
C GLN A 633 18.18 -25.34 7.06
N ARG A 634 19.09 -26.32 6.91
CA ARG A 634 19.02 -27.33 5.83
C ARG A 634 17.71 -28.12 5.81
N ALA A 635 17.22 -28.56 6.98
CA ALA A 635 15.98 -29.35 7.09
C ALA A 635 14.73 -28.56 6.68
N ASP A 636 14.68 -27.26 7.04
CA ASP A 636 13.56 -26.40 6.65
C ASP A 636 13.63 -26.06 5.15
N THR A 637 14.84 -25.85 4.62
CA THR A 637 15.06 -25.68 3.18
C THR A 637 14.52 -26.88 2.39
N GLU A 638 14.83 -28.12 2.83
CA GLU A 638 14.38 -29.33 2.18
C GLU A 638 12.85 -29.45 2.16
N LYS A 639 12.19 -29.15 3.29
CA LYS A 639 10.73 -29.08 3.35
C LYS A 639 10.16 -28.03 2.40
N THR A 640 10.74 -26.81 2.38
CA THR A 640 10.28 -25.76 1.47
C THR A 640 10.45 -26.16 0.01
N LEU A 641 11.59 -26.74 -0.37
CA LEU A 641 11.82 -27.22 -1.73
C LEU A 641 10.88 -28.37 -2.15
N SER A 642 10.48 -29.22 -1.21
CA SER A 642 9.49 -30.27 -1.51
C SER A 642 8.11 -29.69 -1.87
N ILE A 643 7.75 -28.54 -1.28
CA ILE A 643 6.54 -27.78 -1.60
C ILE A 643 6.68 -27.09 -2.96
N VAL A 644 7.81 -26.40 -3.17
CA VAL A 644 8.12 -25.70 -4.43
C VAL A 644 7.95 -26.60 -5.65
N ARG A 645 8.41 -27.87 -5.54
CA ARG A 645 8.34 -28.83 -6.65
C ARG A 645 6.94 -29.00 -7.23
N ASN A 646 5.90 -28.81 -6.41
CA ASN A 646 4.51 -28.96 -6.85
C ASN A 646 3.98 -27.73 -7.61
N PHE A 647 4.65 -26.58 -7.47
CA PHE A 647 4.18 -25.30 -7.99
C PHE A 647 5.11 -24.67 -9.03
N ILE A 648 6.30 -25.25 -9.26
CA ILE A 648 7.14 -24.84 -10.37
C ILE A 648 6.47 -25.28 -11.67
N ASN A 649 5.93 -24.32 -12.39
CA ASN A 649 5.44 -24.50 -13.74
C ASN A 649 6.61 -24.61 -14.73
N ASP A 650 6.35 -24.67 -16.02
CA ASP A 650 7.35 -24.73 -17.09
C ASP A 650 8.09 -23.40 -17.26
N ASP A 651 8.76 -22.96 -16.18
CA ASP A 651 9.62 -21.76 -16.12
C ASP A 651 11.07 -22.19 -15.90
N ALA A 652 11.88 -22.06 -16.96
CA ALA A 652 13.29 -22.46 -16.93
C ALA A 652 14.10 -21.74 -15.85
N GLY A 653 13.81 -20.46 -15.56
CA GLY A 653 14.50 -19.66 -14.53
C GLY A 653 14.25 -20.22 -13.12
N LYS A 654 13.00 -20.52 -12.79
CA LYS A 654 12.60 -21.11 -11.50
C LYS A 654 13.16 -22.52 -11.32
N LEU A 655 13.14 -23.32 -12.39
CA LEU A 655 13.73 -24.66 -12.38
C LEU A 655 15.24 -24.61 -12.13
N ILE A 656 15.97 -23.67 -12.70
CA ILE A 656 17.39 -23.45 -12.44
C ILE A 656 17.62 -23.08 -10.97
N ALA A 657 16.84 -22.11 -10.44
CA ALA A 657 16.97 -21.68 -9.05
C ALA A 657 16.68 -22.83 -8.07
N TYR A 658 15.69 -23.65 -8.36
CA TYR A 658 15.40 -24.88 -7.59
C TYR A 658 16.57 -25.88 -7.66
N ALA A 659 17.10 -26.12 -8.87
CA ALA A 659 18.20 -27.03 -9.07
C ALA A 659 19.46 -26.63 -8.27
N ASP A 660 19.80 -25.34 -8.26
CA ASP A 660 20.96 -24.82 -7.51
C ASP A 660 20.79 -25.03 -6.00
N GLN A 661 19.59 -24.80 -5.47
CA GLN A 661 19.32 -25.00 -4.04
C GLN A 661 19.28 -26.50 -3.67
N ALA A 662 18.65 -27.32 -4.48
CA ALA A 662 18.62 -28.77 -4.29
C ALA A 662 20.03 -29.36 -4.29
N ARG A 663 20.88 -28.91 -5.22
CA ARG A 663 22.29 -29.27 -5.27
C ARG A 663 23.05 -28.87 -4.00
N SER A 664 22.81 -27.66 -3.50
CA SER A 664 23.46 -27.14 -2.28
C SER A 664 23.11 -27.97 -1.04
N LEU A 665 21.95 -28.63 -1.04
CA LEU A 665 21.56 -29.63 -0.04
C LEU A 665 22.15 -31.01 -0.27
N GLY A 666 22.76 -31.29 -1.43
CA GLY A 666 23.25 -32.59 -1.84
C GLY A 666 22.19 -33.46 -2.54
N ASN A 667 21.02 -32.91 -2.82
CA ASN A 667 19.96 -33.63 -3.54
C ASN A 667 20.20 -33.53 -5.06
N ASN A 668 21.19 -34.31 -5.51
CA ASN A 668 21.66 -34.25 -6.88
C ASN A 668 20.66 -34.77 -7.91
N GLU A 669 19.80 -35.69 -7.52
CA GLU A 669 18.78 -36.29 -8.41
C GLU A 669 17.74 -35.23 -8.77
N ASN A 670 17.18 -34.52 -7.77
CA ASN A 670 16.22 -33.43 -8.01
C ASN A 670 16.84 -32.27 -8.77
N ALA A 671 18.11 -31.96 -8.50
CA ALA A 671 18.83 -30.92 -9.23
C ALA A 671 19.01 -31.26 -10.71
N LEU A 672 19.34 -32.50 -11.03
CA LEU A 672 19.46 -33.00 -12.41
C LEU A 672 18.12 -33.00 -13.13
N ASP A 673 17.07 -33.48 -12.50
CA ASP A 673 15.72 -33.52 -13.06
C ASP A 673 15.22 -32.11 -13.43
N ALA A 674 15.34 -31.20 -12.49
CA ALA A 674 14.92 -29.81 -12.72
C ALA A 674 15.77 -29.12 -13.81
N MET A 675 17.07 -29.36 -13.84
CA MET A 675 17.95 -28.73 -14.85
C MET A 675 17.72 -29.34 -16.24
N ALA A 676 17.44 -30.64 -16.33
CA ALA A 676 17.07 -31.31 -17.58
C ALA A 676 15.77 -30.71 -18.14
N ARG A 677 14.76 -30.57 -17.30
CA ARG A 677 13.49 -29.94 -17.69
C ARG A 677 13.64 -28.47 -18.09
N ALA A 678 14.47 -27.70 -17.36
CA ALA A 678 14.79 -26.33 -17.75
C ALA A 678 15.43 -26.26 -19.15
N HIS A 679 16.31 -27.22 -19.45
CA HIS A 679 16.94 -27.34 -20.77
C HIS A 679 15.94 -27.77 -21.86
N GLU A 680 15.00 -28.64 -21.59
CA GLU A 680 13.93 -29.01 -22.54
C GLU A 680 13.08 -27.80 -22.93
N ILE A 681 12.69 -26.98 -21.95
CA ILE A 681 11.88 -25.78 -22.18
C ILE A 681 12.66 -24.71 -22.94
N ALA A 682 13.91 -24.49 -22.60
CA ALA A 682 14.78 -23.47 -23.16
C ALA A 682 15.97 -24.06 -23.93
N ASN A 683 15.73 -25.02 -24.80
CA ASN A 683 16.75 -25.80 -25.52
C ASN A 683 17.63 -24.96 -26.47
N THR A 684 17.18 -23.79 -26.90
CA THR A 684 17.97 -22.86 -27.71
C THR A 684 18.83 -21.90 -26.86
N SER A 685 18.64 -21.90 -25.54
CA SER A 685 19.36 -21.02 -24.63
C SER A 685 20.75 -21.58 -24.31
N THR A 686 21.78 -20.94 -24.82
CA THR A 686 23.18 -21.28 -24.46
C THR A 686 23.42 -21.15 -22.96
N PHE A 687 22.81 -20.19 -22.30
CA PHE A 687 22.93 -20.02 -20.86
C PHE A 687 22.45 -21.27 -20.09
N VAL A 688 21.24 -21.75 -20.41
CA VAL A 688 20.67 -22.94 -19.77
C VAL A 688 21.52 -24.18 -20.05
N THR A 689 21.95 -24.36 -21.30
CA THR A 689 22.82 -25.47 -21.72
C THR A 689 24.14 -25.47 -20.97
N LEU A 690 24.80 -24.33 -20.79
CA LEU A 690 26.03 -24.21 -20.02
C LEU A 690 25.83 -24.49 -18.53
N ARG A 691 24.72 -24.01 -17.94
CA ARG A 691 24.37 -24.29 -16.53
C ARG A 691 24.16 -25.81 -16.31
N TYR A 692 23.43 -26.46 -17.20
CA TYR A 692 23.21 -27.90 -17.14
C TYR A 692 24.52 -28.67 -17.32
N THR A 693 25.36 -28.26 -18.27
CA THR A 693 26.70 -28.86 -18.46
C THR A 693 27.54 -28.73 -17.19
N SER A 694 27.52 -27.56 -16.54
CA SER A 694 28.27 -27.36 -15.28
C SER A 694 27.83 -28.35 -14.20
N LEU A 695 26.54 -28.56 -14.02
CA LEU A 695 25.99 -29.52 -13.05
C LEU A 695 26.40 -30.95 -13.38
N LEU A 696 26.32 -31.34 -14.65
CA LEU A 696 26.76 -32.67 -15.09
C LEU A 696 28.26 -32.92 -14.83
N LEU A 697 29.11 -31.94 -15.06
CA LEU A 697 30.54 -32.01 -14.75
C LEU A 697 30.83 -32.11 -13.25
N ASP A 698 30.07 -31.40 -12.41
CA ASP A 698 30.19 -31.50 -10.96
C ASP A 698 29.84 -32.91 -10.46
N LEU A 699 28.90 -33.59 -11.16
CA LEU A 699 28.44 -34.93 -10.85
C LEU A 699 29.17 -36.00 -11.66
N GLN A 700 30.28 -35.68 -12.30
CA GLN A 700 31.13 -36.59 -13.08
C GLN A 700 30.41 -37.29 -14.27
N GLN A 701 29.27 -36.71 -14.74
CA GLN A 701 28.55 -37.25 -15.92
C GLN A 701 29.15 -36.67 -17.22
N ASN A 702 30.43 -36.98 -17.45
CA ASN A 702 31.27 -36.37 -18.48
C ASN A 702 30.76 -36.61 -19.91
N ASP A 703 30.18 -37.74 -20.23
CA ASP A 703 29.71 -38.05 -21.59
C ASP A 703 28.45 -37.25 -21.93
N LYS A 704 27.53 -37.08 -20.97
CA LYS A 704 26.36 -36.22 -21.18
C LYS A 704 26.79 -34.77 -21.32
N ALA A 705 27.72 -34.32 -20.47
CA ALA A 705 28.29 -32.98 -20.55
C ALA A 705 28.93 -32.70 -21.92
N GLN A 706 29.68 -33.68 -22.45
CA GLN A 706 30.28 -33.58 -23.77
C GLN A 706 29.24 -33.46 -24.88
N SER A 707 28.19 -34.27 -24.79
CA SER A 707 27.11 -34.25 -25.78
C SER A 707 26.38 -32.91 -25.79
N LEU A 708 26.10 -32.32 -24.59
CA LEU A 708 25.47 -31.03 -24.46
C LEU A 708 26.34 -29.87 -25.00
N LEU A 709 27.63 -29.87 -24.69
CA LEU A 709 28.56 -28.85 -25.24
C LEU A 709 28.61 -28.89 -26.78
N ALA A 710 28.46 -30.09 -27.36
CA ALA A 710 28.45 -30.24 -28.81
C ALA A 710 27.18 -29.68 -29.48
N THR A 711 26.11 -29.44 -28.75
CA THR A 711 24.87 -28.82 -29.28
C THR A 711 24.96 -27.33 -29.44
N ILE A 712 25.94 -26.68 -28.79
CA ILE A 712 26.09 -25.22 -28.83
C ILE A 712 26.60 -24.79 -30.21
N PRO A 713 25.86 -23.90 -30.92
CA PRO A 713 26.23 -23.41 -32.23
C PRO A 713 27.60 -22.71 -32.24
N SER A 714 28.36 -22.85 -33.35
CA SER A 714 29.71 -22.30 -33.43
C SER A 714 29.79 -20.79 -33.20
N ASN A 715 28.78 -20.05 -33.63
CA ASN A 715 28.67 -18.59 -33.37
C ASN A 715 28.40 -18.21 -31.91
N GLN A 716 28.08 -19.16 -31.05
CA GLN A 716 27.83 -18.95 -29.61
C GLN A 716 28.93 -19.59 -28.74
N GLN A 717 29.94 -20.21 -29.35
CA GLN A 717 31.09 -20.82 -28.65
C GLN A 717 32.16 -19.80 -28.23
N ASP A 718 32.12 -18.57 -28.76
CA ASP A 718 32.98 -17.48 -28.29
C ASP A 718 32.50 -16.93 -26.97
N ASN A 719 32.54 -17.77 -25.94
CA ASN A 719 32.00 -17.56 -24.58
C ASN A 719 33.01 -18.15 -23.58
N PRO A 720 33.44 -17.35 -22.57
CA PRO A 720 34.44 -17.82 -21.60
C PRO A 720 33.94 -19.01 -20.78
N VAL A 721 32.63 -19.07 -20.43
CA VAL A 721 32.05 -20.19 -19.69
C VAL A 721 32.08 -21.47 -20.52
N TYR A 722 31.81 -21.39 -21.83
CA TYR A 722 31.91 -22.55 -22.73
C TYR A 722 33.32 -23.15 -22.71
N HIS A 723 34.34 -22.31 -22.88
CA HIS A 723 35.72 -22.78 -22.88
C HIS A 723 36.15 -23.27 -21.51
N TYR A 724 35.73 -22.63 -20.45
CA TYR A 724 35.98 -23.10 -19.08
C TYR A 724 35.40 -24.50 -18.82
N LEU A 725 34.11 -24.73 -19.22
CA LEU A 725 33.50 -26.05 -19.07
C LEU A 725 34.13 -27.10 -19.97
N LYS A 726 34.60 -26.73 -21.16
CA LYS A 726 35.38 -27.60 -22.02
C LYS A 726 36.71 -27.98 -21.37
N GLY A 727 37.35 -27.02 -20.69
CA GLY A 727 38.55 -27.28 -19.89
C GLY A 727 38.29 -28.21 -18.72
N ARG A 728 37.21 -28.00 -17.97
CA ARG A 728 36.80 -28.91 -16.89
C ARG A 728 36.48 -30.34 -17.38
N LEU A 729 35.81 -30.45 -18.54
CA LEU A 729 35.57 -31.74 -19.16
C LEU A 729 36.86 -32.47 -19.52
N ALA A 730 37.83 -31.73 -20.08
CA ALA A 730 39.15 -32.31 -20.42
C ALA A 730 39.89 -32.73 -19.16
N ALA A 731 39.89 -31.93 -18.11
CA ALA A 731 40.47 -32.26 -16.79
C ALA A 731 39.82 -33.48 -16.16
N ASN A 732 38.48 -33.56 -16.15
CA ASN A 732 37.78 -34.75 -15.64
C ASN A 732 38.10 -36.02 -16.42
N LYS A 733 38.53 -35.92 -17.68
CA LYS A 733 38.96 -37.02 -18.55
C LYS A 733 40.47 -37.29 -18.48
N GLY A 734 41.18 -36.57 -17.64
CA GLY A 734 42.63 -36.73 -17.46
C GLY A 734 43.49 -36.14 -18.61
N ASN A 735 42.93 -35.25 -19.43
CA ASN A 735 43.64 -34.57 -20.49
C ASN A 735 44.00 -33.12 -20.06
N ASP A 736 45.03 -33.03 -19.23
CA ASP A 736 45.42 -31.76 -18.60
C ASP A 736 45.95 -30.73 -19.61
N GLU A 737 46.64 -31.15 -20.67
CA GLU A 737 47.08 -30.20 -21.72
C GLU A 737 45.89 -29.53 -22.44
N SER A 738 44.86 -30.33 -22.79
CA SER A 738 43.65 -29.81 -23.41
C SER A 738 42.84 -28.93 -22.43
N ALA A 739 42.87 -29.25 -21.13
CA ALA A 739 42.23 -28.48 -20.08
C ALA A 739 42.86 -27.08 -19.97
N ILE A 740 44.15 -27.01 -19.87
CA ILE A 740 44.94 -25.77 -19.80
C ILE A 740 44.68 -24.90 -21.04
N LYS A 741 44.77 -25.42 -22.24
CA LYS A 741 44.49 -24.68 -23.49
C LYS A 741 43.05 -24.10 -23.53
N ALA A 742 42.11 -24.82 -22.98
CA ALA A 742 40.72 -24.36 -22.92
C ALA A 742 40.55 -23.25 -21.85
N PHE A 743 41.22 -23.33 -20.70
CA PHE A 743 41.24 -22.28 -19.69
C PHE A 743 41.91 -21.01 -20.19
N GLU A 744 43.06 -21.13 -20.88
CA GLU A 744 43.73 -19.99 -21.53
C GLU A 744 42.80 -19.32 -22.55
N LYS A 745 42.07 -20.11 -23.37
CA LYS A 745 41.12 -19.58 -24.33
C LYS A 745 39.96 -18.83 -23.65
N ALA A 746 39.48 -19.30 -22.50
CA ALA A 746 38.50 -18.58 -21.72
C ALA A 746 39.00 -17.20 -21.24
N LEU A 747 40.29 -17.14 -20.82
CA LEU A 747 40.95 -15.89 -20.41
C LEU A 747 41.26 -14.97 -21.58
N ASP A 748 41.52 -15.48 -22.77
CA ASP A 748 41.71 -14.67 -23.97
C ASP A 748 40.42 -13.95 -24.40
N ILE A 749 39.25 -14.59 -24.15
CA ILE A 749 37.94 -13.99 -24.41
C ILE A 749 37.61 -12.97 -23.33
N GLU A 750 37.81 -13.34 -22.06
CA GLU A 750 37.53 -12.52 -20.91
C GLU A 750 38.66 -12.65 -19.87
N ALA A 751 39.59 -11.67 -19.88
CA ALA A 751 40.74 -11.63 -18.99
C ALA A 751 40.37 -11.59 -17.48
N SER A 752 39.15 -11.20 -17.13
CA SER A 752 38.62 -11.16 -15.76
C SER A 752 37.94 -12.46 -15.31
N PHE A 753 37.89 -13.49 -16.16
CA PHE A 753 37.19 -14.73 -15.87
C PHE A 753 37.89 -15.58 -14.80
N ALA A 754 37.54 -15.30 -13.54
CA ALA A 754 38.25 -15.80 -12.34
C ALA A 754 38.34 -17.34 -12.29
N GLN A 755 37.28 -18.06 -12.70
CA GLN A 755 37.23 -19.52 -12.60
C GLN A 755 38.31 -20.23 -13.42
N ALA A 756 38.55 -19.76 -14.65
CA ALA A 756 39.61 -20.32 -15.48
C ALA A 756 41.00 -20.01 -14.91
N PHE A 757 41.23 -18.81 -14.41
CA PHE A 757 42.48 -18.42 -13.82
C PHE A 757 42.80 -19.22 -12.52
N ILE A 758 41.79 -19.41 -11.64
CA ILE A 758 41.91 -20.24 -10.45
C ILE A 758 42.16 -21.70 -10.82
N ALA A 759 41.56 -22.21 -11.93
CA ALA A 759 41.86 -23.56 -12.40
C ALA A 759 43.32 -23.74 -12.79
N ILE A 760 43.91 -22.81 -13.55
CA ILE A 760 45.36 -22.83 -13.92
C ILE A 760 46.22 -22.71 -12.66
N TYR A 761 45.85 -21.85 -11.71
CA TYR A 761 46.58 -21.71 -10.41
C TYR A 761 46.59 -23.04 -9.63
N ASN A 762 45.49 -23.77 -9.60
CA ASN A 762 45.41 -25.07 -8.92
C ASN A 762 46.34 -26.10 -9.57
N TYR A 763 46.48 -26.09 -10.89
CA TYR A 763 47.52 -26.92 -11.55
C TYR A 763 48.92 -26.54 -11.11
N ALA A 764 49.21 -25.23 -11.02
CA ALA A 764 50.52 -24.76 -10.58
C ALA A 764 50.84 -25.17 -9.12
N LEU A 765 49.85 -25.13 -8.22
CA LEU A 765 49.99 -25.59 -6.84
C LEU A 765 50.31 -27.11 -6.75
N ASN A 766 49.94 -27.90 -7.74
CA ASN A 766 50.28 -29.30 -7.86
C ASN A 766 51.56 -29.54 -8.70
N GLU A 767 52.37 -28.52 -8.83
CA GLU A 767 53.67 -28.56 -9.55
C GLU A 767 53.52 -28.88 -11.05
N GLN A 768 52.32 -28.61 -11.63
CA GLN A 768 52.04 -28.80 -13.04
C GLN A 768 51.82 -27.48 -13.73
N PHE A 769 52.26 -27.29 -14.98
CA PHE A 769 52.04 -26.11 -15.81
C PHE A 769 52.42 -24.77 -15.12
N ILE A 770 53.49 -24.79 -14.33
CA ILE A 770 53.96 -23.62 -13.55
C ILE A 770 54.24 -22.42 -14.47
N ASP A 771 54.93 -22.65 -15.57
CA ASP A 771 55.27 -21.59 -16.53
C ASP A 771 54.03 -20.98 -17.15
N VAL A 772 52.98 -21.80 -17.44
CA VAL A 772 51.70 -21.31 -17.98
C VAL A 772 51.02 -20.39 -16.96
N PHE A 773 50.98 -20.81 -15.69
CA PHE A 773 50.41 -19.97 -14.63
C PHE A 773 51.18 -18.63 -14.49
N LEU A 774 52.50 -18.68 -14.37
CA LEU A 774 53.33 -17.48 -14.17
C LEU A 774 53.20 -16.51 -15.36
N ASN A 775 53.24 -17.01 -16.59
CA ASN A 775 53.09 -16.21 -17.79
C ASN A 775 51.68 -15.58 -17.89
N THR A 776 50.65 -16.40 -17.64
CA THR A 776 49.26 -15.92 -17.64
C THR A 776 49.04 -14.89 -16.54
N ALA A 777 49.49 -15.14 -15.32
CA ALA A 777 49.32 -14.20 -14.22
C ALA A 777 50.03 -12.87 -14.47
N ARG A 778 51.31 -12.90 -14.96
CA ARG A 778 52.07 -11.68 -15.31
C ARG A 778 51.41 -10.91 -16.48
N LYS A 779 50.91 -11.63 -17.50
CA LYS A 779 50.09 -11.03 -18.60
C LYS A 779 48.89 -10.31 -18.05
N LEU A 780 48.05 -10.97 -17.24
CA LEU A 780 46.82 -10.39 -16.67
C LEU A 780 47.09 -9.16 -15.79
N VAL A 781 48.15 -9.21 -14.98
CA VAL A 781 48.56 -8.06 -14.15
C VAL A 781 49.04 -6.89 -15.00
N LYS A 782 49.77 -7.16 -16.10
CA LYS A 782 50.25 -6.16 -17.03
C LYS A 782 49.15 -5.51 -17.85
N GLU A 783 48.17 -6.29 -18.30
CA GLU A 783 47.03 -5.80 -19.08
C GLU A 783 46.03 -5.02 -18.24
N ASN A 784 45.89 -5.38 -16.96
CA ASN A 784 45.01 -4.70 -16.02
C ASN A 784 45.66 -4.61 -14.64
N GLU A 785 46.26 -3.45 -14.35
CA GLU A 785 46.89 -3.20 -13.05
C GLU A 785 45.93 -3.25 -11.86
N ASN A 786 44.61 -3.15 -12.10
CA ASN A 786 43.56 -3.25 -11.06
C ASN A 786 43.04 -4.69 -10.88
N ASN A 787 43.59 -5.68 -11.56
CA ASN A 787 43.20 -7.07 -11.37
C ASN A 787 43.77 -7.62 -10.05
N LEU A 788 43.05 -7.34 -8.95
CA LEU A 788 43.48 -7.74 -7.60
C LEU A 788 43.57 -9.25 -7.45
N LEU A 789 42.73 -10.04 -8.13
CA LEU A 789 42.81 -11.49 -8.07
C LEU A 789 44.10 -12.00 -8.69
N ALA A 790 44.47 -11.54 -9.88
CA ALA A 790 45.69 -11.95 -10.55
C ALA A 790 46.95 -11.54 -9.75
N LYS A 791 47.03 -10.33 -9.26
CA LYS A 791 48.09 -9.86 -8.38
C LYS A 791 48.21 -10.71 -7.11
N ASN A 792 47.06 -11.00 -6.47
CA ASN A 792 47.07 -11.75 -5.20
C ASN A 792 47.53 -13.19 -5.40
N LEU A 793 47.00 -13.91 -6.41
CA LEU A 793 47.39 -15.28 -6.67
C LEU A 793 48.83 -15.38 -7.14
N LEU A 794 49.30 -14.45 -7.97
CA LEU A 794 50.71 -14.35 -8.37
C LEU A 794 51.61 -14.14 -7.16
N ALA A 795 51.25 -13.17 -6.30
CA ALA A 795 52.05 -12.89 -5.09
C ALA A 795 52.10 -14.08 -4.13
N GLN A 796 50.99 -14.80 -3.97
CA GLN A 796 50.88 -16.03 -3.18
C GLN A 796 51.77 -17.14 -3.74
N TYR A 797 51.71 -17.37 -5.05
CA TYR A 797 52.51 -18.41 -5.68
C TYR A 797 53.99 -18.12 -5.62
N LEU A 798 54.39 -16.87 -5.92
CA LEU A 798 55.78 -16.42 -5.81
C LEU A 798 56.32 -16.53 -4.36
N PHE A 799 55.49 -16.25 -3.36
CA PHE A 799 55.82 -16.51 -1.97
C PHE A 799 56.06 -18.01 -1.71
N PHE A 800 55.17 -18.87 -2.27
CA PHE A 800 55.30 -20.33 -2.10
C PHE A 800 56.59 -20.89 -2.70
N ILE A 801 56.98 -20.42 -3.90
CA ILE A 801 58.23 -20.85 -4.55
C ILE A 801 59.46 -20.03 -4.09
N GLN A 802 59.29 -19.17 -3.05
CA GLN A 802 60.37 -18.37 -2.42
C GLN A 802 60.95 -17.25 -3.31
N GLU A 803 60.26 -16.83 -4.37
CA GLU A 803 60.60 -15.66 -5.18
C GLU A 803 60.14 -14.37 -4.47
N PHE A 804 60.81 -14.09 -3.36
CA PHE A 804 60.40 -13.06 -2.39
C PHE A 804 60.45 -11.63 -2.93
N ASP A 805 61.31 -11.31 -3.89
CA ASP A 805 61.46 -9.92 -4.36
C ASP A 805 60.23 -9.47 -5.17
N GLU A 806 59.82 -10.26 -6.15
CA GLU A 806 58.59 -9.98 -6.93
C GLU A 806 57.34 -10.10 -6.05
N SER A 807 57.25 -11.12 -5.19
CA SER A 807 56.15 -11.29 -4.23
C SER A 807 56.01 -10.06 -3.30
N THR A 808 57.13 -9.56 -2.75
CA THR A 808 57.14 -8.36 -1.89
C THR A 808 56.62 -7.11 -2.63
N ALA A 809 57.04 -6.94 -3.90
CA ALA A 809 56.57 -5.81 -4.69
C ALA A 809 55.06 -5.84 -4.88
N LEU A 810 54.50 -6.99 -5.26
CA LEU A 810 53.05 -7.17 -5.46
C LEU A 810 52.27 -6.98 -4.15
N TYR A 811 52.72 -7.57 -3.03
CA TYR A 811 52.01 -7.36 -1.76
C TYR A 811 52.05 -5.92 -1.26
N LYS A 812 53.11 -5.17 -1.52
CA LYS A 812 53.21 -3.72 -1.19
C LYS A 812 52.20 -2.88 -2.01
N GLU A 813 51.85 -3.31 -3.23
CA GLU A 813 50.78 -2.70 -3.98
C GLU A 813 49.41 -3.12 -3.42
N LEU A 814 49.19 -4.41 -3.22
CA LEU A 814 47.92 -4.97 -2.74
C LEU A 814 47.44 -4.38 -1.42
N ILE A 815 48.35 -4.13 -0.46
CA ILE A 815 47.96 -3.55 0.85
C ILE A 815 47.47 -2.10 0.78
N LYS A 816 47.60 -1.43 -0.36
CA LYS A 816 47.07 -0.07 -0.60
C LYS A 816 45.64 -0.11 -1.10
N GLU A 817 45.17 -1.25 -1.54
CA GLU A 817 43.85 -1.42 -2.15
C GLU A 817 42.76 -1.59 -1.08
N PRO A 818 41.74 -0.72 -1.02
CA PRO A 818 40.73 -0.75 0.02
C PRO A 818 39.82 -2.02 -0.07
N ASN A 819 39.75 -2.63 -1.25
CA ASN A 819 38.88 -3.80 -1.53
C ASN A 819 39.68 -5.14 -1.49
N LEU A 820 40.88 -5.17 -0.91
CA LEU A 820 41.62 -6.42 -0.76
C LEU A 820 40.87 -7.38 0.19
N LEU A 821 40.57 -8.58 -0.30
CA LEU A 821 39.75 -9.57 0.45
C LEU A 821 40.36 -10.01 1.81
N ASN A 822 41.68 -10.07 1.92
CA ASN A 822 42.35 -10.48 3.15
C ASN A 822 43.61 -9.66 3.38
N PRO A 823 43.52 -8.39 3.80
CA PRO A 823 44.68 -7.54 4.05
C PRO A 823 45.56 -8.07 5.17
N ALA A 824 45.04 -8.74 6.19
CA ALA A 824 45.78 -9.31 7.29
C ALA A 824 46.79 -10.36 6.82
N GLU A 825 46.41 -11.23 5.90
CA GLU A 825 47.29 -12.23 5.31
C GLU A 825 48.43 -11.56 4.49
N ALA A 826 48.10 -10.53 3.69
CA ALA A 826 49.06 -9.79 2.90
C ALA A 826 50.15 -9.14 3.80
N PHE A 827 49.75 -8.49 4.89
CA PHE A 827 50.65 -7.97 5.89
C PHE A 827 51.51 -9.04 6.56
N ASN A 828 50.91 -10.20 6.86
CA ASN A 828 51.59 -11.35 7.43
C ASN A 828 52.70 -11.89 6.49
N ARG A 829 52.41 -12.03 5.20
CA ARG A 829 53.39 -12.44 4.19
C ARG A 829 54.53 -11.45 4.05
N LEU A 830 54.22 -10.14 4.03
CA LEU A 830 55.23 -9.08 4.05
C LEU A 830 56.10 -9.16 5.31
N ALA A 831 55.51 -9.42 6.47
CA ALA A 831 56.27 -9.59 7.70
C ALA A 831 57.28 -10.75 7.58
N ILE A 832 56.84 -11.92 7.10
CA ILE A 832 57.70 -13.10 6.93
C ILE A 832 58.86 -12.81 5.97
N MET A 833 58.62 -12.21 4.81
CA MET A 833 59.63 -11.89 3.79
C MET A 833 60.66 -10.83 4.27
N HIS A 834 60.33 -10.04 5.30
CA HIS A 834 61.22 -9.01 5.84
C HIS A 834 61.97 -9.46 7.09
N ILE A 835 61.75 -10.66 7.64
CA ILE A 835 62.44 -11.15 8.87
C ILE A 835 63.96 -11.09 8.72
N GLU A 836 64.47 -11.55 7.59
CA GLU A 836 65.91 -11.55 7.34
C GLU A 836 66.47 -10.21 6.83
N LYS A 837 65.65 -9.42 6.14
CA LYS A 837 66.06 -8.14 5.55
C LYS A 837 66.02 -6.97 6.54
N SER A 838 64.97 -6.89 7.35
CA SER A 838 64.73 -5.81 8.32
C SER A 838 63.75 -6.22 9.40
N LEU A 839 64.25 -6.60 10.53
CA LEU A 839 63.42 -7.05 11.65
C LEU A 839 62.43 -5.95 12.17
N VAL A 840 62.80 -4.67 12.02
CA VAL A 840 61.95 -3.52 12.36
C VAL A 840 60.76 -3.44 11.40
N THR A 841 61.00 -3.57 10.10
CA THR A 841 59.98 -3.58 9.07
C THR A 841 59.06 -4.79 9.22
N ALA A 842 59.64 -5.98 9.47
CA ALA A 842 58.88 -7.20 9.74
C ALA A 842 57.92 -7.05 10.91
N LYS A 843 58.36 -6.44 12.02
CA LYS A 843 57.54 -6.16 13.20
C LYS A 843 56.39 -5.22 12.88
N ASN A 844 56.60 -4.18 12.09
CA ASN A 844 55.56 -3.22 11.73
C ASN A 844 54.48 -3.89 10.90
N TYR A 845 54.82 -4.73 9.92
CA TYR A 845 53.87 -5.49 9.15
C TYR A 845 53.14 -6.55 9.99
N ALA A 846 53.85 -7.29 10.85
CA ALA A 846 53.25 -8.27 11.74
C ALA A 846 52.25 -7.65 12.73
N ARG A 847 52.55 -6.44 13.23
CA ARG A 847 51.64 -5.69 14.09
C ARG A 847 50.34 -5.33 13.34
N GLN A 848 50.46 -4.79 12.11
CA GLN A 848 49.29 -4.45 11.28
C GLN A 848 48.45 -5.71 10.97
N ALA A 849 49.10 -6.83 10.65
CA ALA A 849 48.38 -8.09 10.48
C ALA A 849 47.60 -8.50 11.75
N TYR A 850 48.26 -8.38 12.91
CA TYR A 850 47.69 -8.71 14.21
C TYR A 850 46.50 -7.77 14.57
N GLU A 851 46.63 -6.48 14.33
CA GLU A 851 45.57 -5.50 14.56
C GLU A 851 44.30 -5.82 13.73
N LEU A 852 44.44 -6.30 12.49
CA LEU A 852 43.35 -6.69 11.62
C LEU A 852 42.74 -8.05 11.99
N GLN A 853 43.56 -9.02 12.40
CA GLN A 853 43.09 -10.38 12.71
C GLN A 853 43.84 -11.00 13.92
N PRO A 854 43.52 -10.57 15.15
CA PRO A 854 44.27 -10.94 16.36
C PRO A 854 44.09 -12.42 16.77
N THR A 855 43.13 -13.13 16.15
CA THR A 855 42.82 -14.53 16.47
C THR A 855 43.44 -15.54 15.50
N SER A 856 44.15 -15.07 14.46
CA SER A 856 44.78 -15.97 13.49
C SER A 856 46.06 -16.65 14.07
N SER A 857 46.04 -17.98 14.14
CA SER A 857 47.20 -18.77 14.62
C SER A 857 48.46 -18.47 13.84
N LYS A 858 48.39 -18.30 12.53
CA LYS A 858 49.53 -17.97 11.65
C LYS A 858 50.10 -16.58 11.91
N ILE A 859 49.26 -15.60 12.16
CA ILE A 859 49.69 -14.22 12.45
C ILE A 859 50.27 -14.13 13.85
N LEU A 860 49.65 -14.80 14.82
CA LEU A 860 50.18 -14.92 16.18
C LEU A 860 51.58 -15.59 16.19
N ASP A 861 51.76 -16.65 15.39
CA ASP A 861 53.05 -17.35 15.23
C ASP A 861 54.11 -16.42 14.63
N THR A 862 53.81 -15.79 13.50
CA THR A 862 54.72 -14.85 12.84
C THR A 862 55.13 -13.72 13.78
N TYR A 863 54.18 -13.08 14.43
CA TYR A 863 54.44 -11.93 15.31
C TYR A 863 55.15 -12.36 16.60
N GLY A 864 54.80 -13.52 17.16
CA GLY A 864 55.47 -14.13 18.29
C GLY A 864 56.92 -14.45 17.97
N HIS A 865 57.19 -15.07 16.81
CA HIS A 865 58.56 -15.38 16.35
C HIS A 865 59.40 -14.10 16.16
N ILE A 866 58.86 -13.05 15.56
CA ILE A 866 59.53 -11.76 15.36
C ILE A 866 59.89 -11.13 16.74
N LYS A 867 58.99 -11.21 17.73
CA LYS A 867 59.29 -10.79 19.10
C LYS A 867 60.44 -11.56 19.72
N ALA A 868 60.48 -12.89 19.54
CA ALA A 868 61.60 -13.70 20.01
C ALA A 868 62.93 -13.29 19.38
N LEU A 869 62.94 -13.03 18.06
CA LEU A 869 64.10 -12.55 17.35
C LEU A 869 64.60 -11.18 17.83
N GLN A 870 63.72 -10.37 18.42
CA GLN A 870 64.03 -9.07 19.04
C GLN A 870 64.46 -9.18 20.53
N GLY A 871 64.43 -10.36 21.11
CA GLY A 871 64.73 -10.59 22.50
C GLY A 871 63.56 -10.44 23.48
N ASP A 872 62.37 -10.15 23.02
CA ASP A 872 61.17 -10.12 23.83
C ASP A 872 60.59 -11.56 23.96
N TYR A 873 61.29 -12.41 24.70
CA TYR A 873 60.98 -13.85 24.83
C TYR A 873 59.63 -14.07 25.58
N GLU A 874 59.33 -13.28 26.61
CA GLU A 874 58.12 -13.42 27.39
C GLU A 874 56.89 -13.01 26.57
N GLY A 875 56.99 -11.88 25.86
CA GLY A 875 55.93 -11.46 24.94
C GLY A 875 55.74 -12.45 23.78
N SER A 876 56.83 -13.03 23.27
CA SER A 876 56.81 -14.10 22.28
C SER A 876 56.09 -15.34 22.81
N LEU A 877 56.46 -15.82 23.99
CA LEU A 877 55.91 -17.02 24.63
C LEU A 877 54.39 -16.92 24.79
N LYS A 878 53.91 -15.73 25.21
CA LYS A 878 52.47 -15.51 25.34
C LYS A 878 51.73 -15.67 24.00
N MET A 879 52.24 -15.03 22.94
CA MET A 879 51.64 -15.09 21.61
C MET A 879 51.71 -16.50 20.99
N LEU A 880 52.87 -17.16 21.11
CA LEU A 880 53.07 -18.51 20.57
C LEU A 880 52.22 -19.56 21.27
N ARG A 881 51.98 -19.41 22.58
CA ARG A 881 51.04 -20.28 23.32
C ARG A 881 49.60 -20.07 22.86
N ASP A 882 49.20 -18.80 22.58
CA ASP A 882 47.90 -18.54 22.01
C ASP A 882 47.76 -19.09 20.59
N ALA A 883 48.80 -18.94 19.74
CA ALA A 883 48.88 -19.58 18.43
C ALA A 883 48.73 -21.11 18.54
N PHE A 884 49.50 -21.72 19.45
CA PHE A 884 49.51 -23.18 19.71
C PHE A 884 48.14 -23.69 20.22
N ALA A 885 47.49 -22.93 21.09
CA ALA A 885 46.15 -23.29 21.58
C ALA A 885 45.09 -23.31 20.44
N ARG A 886 45.33 -22.57 19.37
CA ARG A 886 44.43 -22.46 18.22
C ARG A 886 44.81 -23.49 17.13
N ASP A 887 46.06 -23.80 16.94
CA ASP A 887 46.56 -24.80 16.00
C ASP A 887 47.82 -25.52 16.53
N ALA A 888 47.63 -26.50 17.38
CA ALA A 888 48.69 -27.32 17.94
C ALA A 888 49.33 -28.28 16.92
N SER A 889 48.75 -28.38 15.70
CA SER A 889 49.23 -29.29 14.67
C SER A 889 50.27 -28.65 13.72
N ASP A 890 50.42 -27.32 13.72
CA ASP A 890 51.37 -26.60 12.85
C ASP A 890 52.81 -26.75 13.37
N PRO A 891 53.71 -27.36 12.60
CA PRO A 891 55.12 -27.54 12.99
C PRO A 891 55.90 -26.23 13.10
N ASN A 892 55.52 -25.15 12.41
CA ASN A 892 56.16 -23.84 12.52
C ASN A 892 55.88 -23.25 13.90
N ILE A 893 54.65 -23.30 14.38
CA ILE A 893 54.25 -22.83 15.70
C ILE A 893 55.05 -23.59 16.79
N ARG A 894 55.13 -24.90 16.67
CA ARG A 894 55.93 -25.73 17.61
C ARG A 894 57.38 -25.38 17.59
N TYR A 895 57.97 -25.20 16.41
CA TYR A 895 59.37 -24.79 16.27
C TYR A 895 59.64 -23.43 16.91
N HIS A 896 58.82 -22.40 16.61
CA HIS A 896 59.00 -21.08 17.16
C HIS A 896 58.75 -21.03 18.69
N LEU A 897 57.81 -21.84 19.19
CA LEU A 897 57.57 -22.05 20.61
C LEU A 897 58.79 -22.71 21.27
N GLY A 898 59.29 -23.80 20.70
CA GLY A 898 60.50 -24.50 21.16
C GLY A 898 61.76 -23.57 21.18
N PHE A 899 61.95 -22.77 20.12
CA PHE A 899 62.98 -21.76 20.04
C PHE A 899 62.88 -20.74 21.18
N THR A 900 61.68 -20.23 21.42
CA THR A 900 61.41 -19.22 22.46
C THR A 900 61.65 -19.82 23.86
N LEU A 901 61.20 -21.04 24.11
CA LEU A 901 61.41 -21.76 25.37
C LEU A 901 62.88 -22.03 25.62
N ALA A 902 63.65 -22.41 24.59
CA ALA A 902 65.11 -22.59 24.70
C ALA A 902 65.81 -21.30 25.12
N LYS A 903 65.44 -20.14 24.53
CA LYS A 903 65.97 -18.83 24.90
C LYS A 903 65.56 -18.37 26.32
N LEU A 904 64.45 -18.88 26.86
CA LEU A 904 64.01 -18.69 28.24
C LEU A 904 64.61 -19.71 29.22
N ASN A 905 65.56 -20.56 28.77
CA ASN A 905 66.21 -21.64 29.56
C ASN A 905 65.23 -22.73 30.08
N ARG A 906 64.05 -22.87 29.36
CA ARG A 906 63.02 -23.90 29.64
C ARG A 906 63.26 -25.13 28.78
N VAL A 907 64.48 -25.79 29.08
CA VAL A 907 65.02 -26.80 28.18
C VAL A 907 64.13 -28.00 27.96
N GLU A 908 63.45 -28.57 28.97
CA GLU A 908 62.66 -29.75 28.83
C GLU A 908 61.38 -29.48 28.00
N GLU A 909 60.76 -28.30 28.18
CA GLU A 909 59.62 -27.89 27.37
C GLU A 909 60.02 -27.58 25.92
N ALA A 910 61.23 -26.98 25.72
CA ALA A 910 61.77 -26.71 24.40
C ALA A 910 61.98 -28.01 23.61
N LYS A 911 62.63 -29.00 24.25
CA LYS A 911 62.91 -30.32 23.66
C LYS A 911 61.58 -31.00 23.18
N LYS A 912 60.56 -31.00 24.05
CA LYS A 912 59.31 -31.59 23.76
C LYS A 912 58.62 -30.96 22.50
N GLU A 913 58.64 -29.64 22.39
CA GLU A 913 57.99 -28.97 21.24
C GLU A 913 58.83 -29.12 19.96
N LEU A 914 60.16 -29.12 20.06
CA LEU A 914 61.04 -29.33 18.91
C LEU A 914 61.01 -30.78 18.41
N GLU A 915 60.96 -31.78 19.31
CA GLU A 915 60.76 -33.21 18.92
C GLU A 915 59.40 -33.37 18.14
N ASN A 916 58.34 -32.80 18.68
CA ASN A 916 57.06 -32.85 18.03
C ASN A 916 57.08 -32.11 16.68
N ALA A 917 57.77 -31.00 16.53
CA ALA A 917 57.90 -30.28 15.26
C ALA A 917 58.70 -31.10 14.21
N VAL A 918 59.77 -31.77 14.62
CA VAL A 918 60.62 -32.54 13.72
C VAL A 918 59.91 -33.81 13.22
N ASN A 919 59.11 -34.44 14.08
CA ASN A 919 58.46 -35.73 13.78
C ASN A 919 57.13 -35.64 13.02
N VAL A 920 56.65 -34.44 12.66
CA VAL A 920 55.41 -34.24 11.89
C VAL A 920 55.63 -34.71 10.45
N GLU A 921 54.65 -35.46 9.88
CA GLU A 921 54.71 -35.94 8.47
C GLU A 921 54.52 -34.81 7.45
N ARG A 922 53.95 -33.70 7.85
CA ARG A 922 53.70 -32.55 6.96
C ARG A 922 54.99 -31.87 6.47
N PRO A 923 55.03 -31.28 5.27
CA PRO A 923 56.13 -30.50 4.78
C PRO A 923 56.44 -29.34 5.77
N PHE A 924 57.69 -29.29 6.21
CA PHE A 924 58.17 -28.30 7.19
C PHE A 924 59.56 -27.82 6.80
N PHE A 925 59.65 -26.63 6.24
CA PHE A 925 60.90 -26.05 5.73
C PHE A 925 61.94 -25.77 6.81
N LYS A 926 61.51 -25.46 8.03
CA LYS A 926 62.40 -25.19 9.15
C LYS A 926 62.81 -26.47 9.91
N ARG A 927 62.51 -27.64 9.40
CA ARG A 927 62.85 -28.94 10.03
C ARG A 927 64.34 -29.11 10.27
N PRO A 928 65.30 -28.73 9.36
CA PRO A 928 66.73 -28.77 9.63
C PRO A 928 67.13 -27.88 10.81
N GLN A 929 66.61 -26.66 10.88
CA GLN A 929 66.84 -25.71 11.97
C GLN A 929 66.27 -26.21 13.29
N ALA A 930 65.06 -26.80 13.27
CA ALA A 930 64.45 -27.40 14.45
C ALA A 930 65.30 -28.57 15.01
N ARG A 931 65.81 -29.42 14.12
CA ARG A 931 66.72 -30.55 14.49
C ARG A 931 68.07 -30.04 15.06
N ALA A 932 68.70 -29.07 14.39
CA ALA A 932 69.95 -28.50 14.86
C ALA A 932 69.78 -27.83 16.22
N LEU A 933 68.66 -27.15 16.50
CA LEU A 933 68.37 -26.58 17.80
C LEU A 933 68.07 -27.64 18.86
N LEU A 934 67.43 -28.73 18.53
CA LEU A 934 67.17 -29.87 19.44
C LEU A 934 68.47 -30.57 19.84
N GLU A 935 69.42 -30.70 18.91
CA GLU A 935 70.77 -31.30 19.19
C GLU A 935 71.66 -30.43 20.09
N GLN A 936 71.42 -29.11 20.16
CA GLN A 936 72.14 -28.15 21.01
C GLN A 936 71.61 -28.07 22.43
N LEU A 937 70.46 -28.53 22.70
CA LEU A 937 69.76 -28.50 24.01
C LEU A 937 69.99 -29.82 24.75
#